data_daf5d88304c0f536ddfe630f2b3db83d
#
_entry.id   daf5d88304c0f536ddfe630f2b3db83d
#
_cell.length_a   1.000
_cell.length_b   1.000
_cell.length_c   1.000
_cell.angle_alpha   90.00
_cell.angle_beta   90.00
_cell.angle_gamma   90.00
#
_symmetry.space_group_name_H-M   'P 1'
#
loop_
_entity.id
_entity.type
_entity.pdbx_description
1 polymer ?
#
loop_
_entity_poly.entity_id
_entity_poly.type
_entity_poly.pdbx_seq_one_letter_code
_entity_poly.pdbx_strand_id
1 'polypeptide(L)'
;MKGNFYRILLVNLAITAAMLCQAQPKNNDVVLENASFRLVIGSNAVAKSLVLKSNNEECLYTDEDIPLFSAMQERPYDNEVKLAHLNKRTVFAADTIYRQGDRLVVGFETIPYKAVVEYRITPAYIWFSLVDFLIDEHGYRIIKNYMTLPKTSVFTMQLPVKNRANFGQWLNVMWDDKVAVNLLATDEFTQVDAEKRKRFQLMKAEAVRDIKLKNTGMALIVSPPGKILDQVAKVEEDFNLPKGVESRRSRFINTSYIWSADANLQNIDTYIKYAKDFGFRAMLLYYPSFIEGSSYWHLGDYDWNKKTYPNEKADLVKVVQKIKQAGITPGLHILHSHVGRLSRYVRPVPDYRLNLARNFTLSKSISTTDTTIYVDQNPEGSTMANNCRILRVGNELISYTGFTTTKPYMFTGCKRGADGTTANAAERGLNIGILDISEFLAQSVYVNQDNDLQDELADKIANIYDAGFEFIYFDGAEGVNPPFNYNVPRGKYRVYKKLNPEPLFAEGAAKSHFSWHMLSGANAFDVFTAEEQKDAVREHQLRQAPRMKADFTRLNFGWLPYSMPSEKTIGSQPDVLEFVTSKAAAWDSPISMFGDLKAIPAHPRTKDNMEVIRRWEDLRAKNWLTEAQKKTLRDPEQEFILLDNNGRYELLPYEQIADAAGGNRNIRAFLFQRNKEWHVVYWHISGEAKLKLPINASNISLFKELGKKENFISSDAASVTLPVNDRKYLRFKNPNKQQVIQIFKNATLIEK
;
A
#
# COMPACT_ATOMS: atom_id res chain seq x y z
N MET A 1 0.27 -18.61 78.18
CA MET A 1 0.85 -18.08 76.91
C MET A 1 0.45 -18.96 75.74
N LYS A 2 -0.78 -19.44 75.55
CA LYS A 2 -1.25 -20.21 74.38
C LYS A 2 -2.51 -19.63 73.74
N GLY A 3 -3.02 -18.50 74.24
CA GLY A 3 -4.25 -17.89 73.68
C GLY A 3 -4.08 -16.73 72.64
N ASN A 4 -2.90 -16.13 72.57
CA ASN A 4 -2.69 -14.97 71.74
C ASN A 4 -2.11 -15.27 70.31
N PHE A 5 -1.60 -16.47 70.13
CA PHE A 5 -1.04 -16.86 68.81
C PHE A 5 -2.13 -17.17 67.78
N TYR A 6 -3.25 -17.70 68.20
CA TYR A 6 -4.38 -18.01 67.29
C TYR A 6 -5.17 -16.76 66.83
N ARG A 7 -5.18 -15.69 67.62
CA ARG A 7 -5.86 -14.44 67.25
C ARG A 7 -5.05 -13.65 66.22
N ILE A 8 -3.72 -13.70 66.26
CA ILE A 8 -2.86 -13.02 65.28
C ILE A 8 -2.85 -13.79 63.96
N LEU A 9 -2.95 -15.11 63.94
CA LEU A 9 -3.02 -15.92 62.73
C LEU A 9 -4.35 -15.75 61.99
N LEU A 10 -5.48 -15.63 62.73
CA LEU A 10 -6.81 -15.40 62.14
C LEU A 10 -6.97 -13.97 61.59
N VAL A 11 -6.35 -12.97 62.20
CA VAL A 11 -6.38 -11.60 61.71
C VAL A 11 -5.50 -11.44 60.47
N ASN A 12 -4.35 -12.11 60.38
CA ASN A 12 -3.51 -12.11 59.17
C ASN A 12 -4.12 -12.92 58.03
N LEU A 13 -4.86 -14.02 58.29
CA LEU A 13 -5.62 -14.72 57.26
C LEU A 13 -6.82 -13.90 56.75
N ALA A 14 -7.46 -13.11 57.60
CA ALA A 14 -8.54 -12.22 57.20
C ALA A 14 -8.04 -11.01 56.37
N ILE A 15 -6.85 -10.48 56.69
CA ILE A 15 -6.24 -9.38 55.94
C ILE A 15 -5.69 -9.87 54.60
N THR A 16 -5.13 -11.10 54.52
CA THR A 16 -4.70 -11.69 53.23
C THR A 16 -5.88 -12.10 52.35
N ALA A 17 -7.01 -12.49 52.92
CA ALA A 17 -8.25 -12.75 52.20
C ALA A 17 -8.93 -11.45 51.74
N ALA A 18 -8.77 -10.33 52.45
CA ALA A 18 -9.30 -9.03 52.08
C ALA A 18 -8.48 -8.33 50.98
N MET A 19 -7.18 -8.66 50.79
CA MET A 19 -6.36 -8.16 49.71
C MET A 19 -6.51 -8.94 48.38
N LEU A 20 -7.23 -10.06 48.38
CA LEU A 20 -7.61 -10.84 47.20
C LEU A 20 -9.04 -10.58 46.72
N CYS A 21 -9.76 -9.66 47.35
CA CYS A 21 -11.01 -9.14 46.83
C CYS A 21 -10.72 -8.11 45.74
N GLN A 22 -10.19 -8.55 44.59
CA GLN A 22 -10.45 -7.84 43.33
C GLN A 22 -11.98 -7.76 43.22
N ALA A 23 -12.49 -6.55 42.98
CA ALA A 23 -13.92 -6.30 42.86
C ALA A 23 -14.58 -7.38 42.00
N GLN A 24 -15.38 -8.25 42.63
CA GLN A 24 -16.23 -9.16 41.87
C GLN A 24 -17.14 -8.30 41.00
N PRO A 25 -17.25 -8.58 39.68
CA PRO A 25 -18.15 -7.84 38.83
C PRO A 25 -19.55 -7.85 39.42
N LYS A 26 -20.22 -6.69 39.42
CA LYS A 26 -21.63 -6.60 39.80
C LYS A 26 -22.38 -7.68 39.02
N ASN A 27 -23.32 -8.37 39.65
CA ASN A 27 -23.98 -9.63 39.25
C ASN A 27 -24.54 -9.69 37.80
N ASN A 28 -24.38 -8.66 36.96
CA ASN A 28 -24.92 -8.55 35.58
C ASN A 28 -23.88 -8.16 34.53
N ASP A 29 -22.60 -8.04 34.85
CA ASP A 29 -21.57 -7.73 33.88
C ASP A 29 -21.20 -8.98 33.06
N VAL A 30 -21.01 -8.81 31.74
CA VAL A 30 -20.52 -9.88 30.86
C VAL A 30 -18.99 -9.90 30.92
N VAL A 31 -18.43 -11.02 31.36
CA VAL A 31 -16.97 -11.24 31.39
C VAL A 31 -16.60 -12.24 30.30
N LEU A 32 -15.73 -11.83 29.37
CA LEU A 32 -15.14 -12.67 28.34
C LEU A 32 -13.63 -12.72 28.58
N GLU A 33 -13.09 -13.91 28.77
CA GLU A 33 -11.71 -14.09 29.22
C GLU A 33 -11.06 -15.29 28.51
N ASN A 34 -9.82 -15.11 28.09
CA ASN A 34 -8.98 -16.19 27.58
C ASN A 34 -7.63 -16.27 28.34
N ALA A 35 -6.68 -17.03 27.82
CA ALA A 35 -5.36 -17.15 28.43
C ALA A 35 -4.58 -15.82 28.48
N SER A 36 -4.81 -14.93 27.49
CA SER A 36 -4.03 -13.71 27.28
C SER A 36 -4.66 -12.48 27.95
N PHE A 37 -5.98 -12.31 27.85
CA PHE A 37 -6.64 -11.08 28.29
C PHE A 37 -8.05 -11.32 28.84
N ARG A 38 -8.59 -10.29 29.47
CA ARG A 38 -9.96 -10.26 30.05
C ARG A 38 -10.66 -8.98 29.61
N LEU A 39 -11.86 -9.13 29.00
CA LEU A 39 -12.79 -8.06 28.67
C LEU A 39 -13.98 -8.10 29.63
N VAL A 40 -14.32 -6.96 30.23
CA VAL A 40 -15.51 -6.78 31.07
C VAL A 40 -16.44 -5.77 30.39
N ILE A 41 -17.69 -6.16 30.19
CA ILE A 41 -18.72 -5.35 29.55
C ILE A 41 -19.84 -5.16 30.57
N GLY A 42 -20.18 -3.92 30.89
CA GLY A 42 -21.29 -3.60 31.77
C GLY A 42 -22.63 -3.99 31.19
N SER A 43 -23.63 -4.24 32.02
CA SER A 43 -25.01 -4.50 31.59
C SER A 43 -25.61 -3.37 30.72
N ASN A 44 -25.04 -2.17 30.79
CA ASN A 44 -25.31 -1.01 29.94
C ASN A 44 -24.57 -1.04 28.60
N ALA A 45 -24.04 -2.18 28.21
CA ALA A 45 -23.26 -2.39 26.98
C ALA A 45 -21.95 -1.60 26.87
N VAL A 46 -21.50 -0.90 27.91
CA VAL A 46 -20.22 -0.16 27.93
C VAL A 46 -19.08 -1.13 28.26
N ALA A 47 -17.97 -1.08 27.49
CA ALA A 47 -16.76 -1.81 27.80
C ALA A 47 -16.05 -1.14 29.00
N LYS A 48 -16.03 -1.82 30.17
CA LYS A 48 -15.52 -1.30 31.44
C LYS A 48 -14.03 -1.53 31.65
N SER A 49 -13.50 -2.63 31.13
CA SER A 49 -12.09 -3.01 31.29
C SER A 49 -11.64 -3.98 30.19
N LEU A 50 -10.43 -3.81 29.75
CA LEU A 50 -9.74 -4.71 28.81
C LEU A 50 -8.28 -4.86 29.30
N VAL A 51 -7.99 -5.93 30.00
CA VAL A 51 -6.70 -6.10 30.70
C VAL A 51 -5.87 -7.18 30.03
N LEU A 52 -4.61 -6.87 29.69
CA LEU A 52 -3.60 -7.86 29.38
C LEU A 52 -3.13 -8.54 30.66
N LYS A 53 -3.35 -9.86 30.81
CA LYS A 53 -3.14 -10.60 32.06
C LYS A 53 -1.67 -10.73 32.47
N SER A 54 -0.74 -10.76 31.50
CA SER A 54 0.68 -10.99 31.78
C SER A 54 1.36 -9.88 32.59
N ASN A 55 0.83 -8.65 32.51
CA ASN A 55 1.39 -7.47 33.20
C ASN A 55 0.33 -6.58 33.84
N ASN A 56 -0.95 -7.00 33.83
CA ASN A 56 -2.10 -6.25 34.32
C ASN A 56 -2.30 -4.87 33.66
N GLU A 57 -1.88 -4.72 32.41
CA GLU A 57 -2.05 -3.46 31.68
C GLU A 57 -3.50 -3.25 31.25
N GLU A 58 -4.14 -2.17 31.73
CA GLU A 58 -5.48 -1.75 31.31
C GLU A 58 -5.40 -0.98 29.99
N CYS A 59 -6.07 -1.50 28.98
CA CYS A 59 -6.01 -1.01 27.61
C CYS A 59 -7.05 0.07 27.28
N LEU A 60 -8.21 0.08 27.99
CA LEU A 60 -9.31 0.99 27.69
C LEU A 60 -9.14 2.36 28.33
N TYR A 61 -9.60 3.37 27.63
CA TYR A 61 -9.93 4.67 28.16
C TYR A 61 -11.38 4.63 28.66
N THR A 62 -11.59 4.89 29.96
CA THR A 62 -12.86 4.66 30.64
C THR A 62 -13.50 5.91 31.23
N ASP A 63 -12.96 7.10 30.94
CA ASP A 63 -13.53 8.37 31.40
C ASP A 63 -14.79 8.79 30.58
N GLU A 64 -15.07 8.08 29.49
CA GLU A 64 -16.26 8.26 28.65
C GLU A 64 -16.97 6.91 28.49
N ASP A 65 -18.29 6.90 28.71
CA ASP A 65 -19.13 5.72 28.53
C ASP A 65 -19.39 5.47 27.03
N ILE A 66 -18.55 4.65 26.41
CA ILE A 66 -18.68 4.29 24.99
C ILE A 66 -19.23 2.87 24.89
N PRO A 67 -20.44 2.68 24.35
CA PRO A 67 -21.02 1.36 24.14
C PRO A 67 -20.15 0.52 23.19
N LEU A 68 -19.99 -0.77 23.53
CA LEU A 68 -19.22 -1.72 22.73
C LEU A 68 -19.81 -1.92 21.32
N PHE A 69 -21.14 -1.84 21.22
CA PHE A 69 -21.84 -2.01 19.94
C PHE A 69 -22.71 -0.81 19.61
N SER A 70 -22.86 -0.55 18.32
CA SER A 70 -23.83 0.38 17.77
C SER A 70 -24.41 -0.14 16.47
N ALA A 71 -25.59 0.34 16.15
CA ALA A 71 -26.22 0.13 14.85
C ALA A 71 -26.49 1.48 14.19
N MET A 72 -26.35 1.58 12.88
CA MET A 72 -26.64 2.81 12.15
C MET A 72 -27.64 2.53 11.04
N GLN A 73 -28.63 3.38 10.93
CA GLN A 73 -29.57 3.38 9.83
C GLN A 73 -29.37 4.65 8.99
N GLU A 74 -29.26 4.44 7.69
CA GLU A 74 -29.22 5.53 6.72
C GLU A 74 -30.57 5.60 5.99
N ARG A 75 -31.12 6.80 5.91
CA ARG A 75 -32.37 7.08 5.19
C ARG A 75 -32.12 8.16 4.15
N PRO A 76 -32.50 7.95 2.89
CA PRO A 76 -32.50 9.02 1.91
C PRO A 76 -33.48 10.11 2.37
N TYR A 77 -33.15 11.36 2.08
CA TYR A 77 -34.09 12.46 2.23
C TYR A 77 -35.29 12.24 1.31
N ASP A 78 -36.50 12.44 1.84
CA ASP A 78 -37.73 12.30 1.07
C ASP A 78 -37.68 13.15 -0.20
N ASN A 79 -38.00 12.51 -1.33
CA ASN A 79 -38.34 13.04 -2.65
C ASN A 79 -37.29 13.75 -3.48
N GLU A 80 -36.10 14.02 -3.00
CA GLU A 80 -35.07 14.54 -3.88
C GLU A 80 -33.70 14.00 -3.48
N VAL A 81 -33.29 12.99 -4.19
CA VAL A 81 -31.91 12.51 -4.19
C VAL A 81 -31.03 13.59 -4.81
N LYS A 82 -30.94 14.74 -4.17
CA LYS A 82 -30.05 15.75 -4.69
C LYS A 82 -28.59 15.38 -4.49
N LEU A 83 -28.28 14.76 -3.34
CA LEU A 83 -26.89 14.45 -3.04
C LEU A 83 -26.84 13.33 -1.99
N ALA A 84 -26.20 12.20 -2.29
CA ALA A 84 -26.09 11.05 -1.39
C ALA A 84 -25.48 11.40 -0.01
N HIS A 85 -24.63 12.43 0.06
CA HIS A 85 -24.04 12.91 1.32
C HIS A 85 -25.03 13.64 2.25
N LEU A 86 -26.22 13.97 1.78
CA LEU A 86 -27.30 14.55 2.59
C LEU A 86 -28.23 13.50 3.18
N ASN A 87 -27.98 12.22 2.97
CA ASN A 87 -28.75 11.16 3.61
C ASN A 87 -28.70 11.32 5.11
N LYS A 88 -29.86 11.22 5.76
CA LYS A 88 -29.93 11.27 7.21
C LYS A 88 -29.38 9.96 7.79
N ARG A 89 -28.34 10.09 8.62
CA ARG A 89 -27.76 8.97 9.35
C ARG A 89 -28.20 9.04 10.81
N THR A 90 -28.71 7.94 11.33
CA THR A 90 -29.10 7.81 12.73
C THR A 90 -28.31 6.66 13.33
N VAL A 91 -27.52 6.97 14.36
CA VAL A 91 -26.76 5.98 15.12
C VAL A 91 -27.58 5.63 16.37
N PHE A 92 -27.72 4.34 16.63
CA PHE A 92 -28.35 3.76 17.80
C PHE A 92 -27.26 3.09 18.62
N ALA A 93 -26.93 3.70 19.74
CA ALA A 93 -25.97 3.14 20.70
C ALA A 93 -26.60 1.98 21.45
N ALA A 94 -25.85 0.92 21.71
CA ALA A 94 -26.30 -0.14 22.59
C ALA A 94 -26.40 0.38 24.03
N ASP A 95 -27.47 0.01 24.70
CA ASP A 95 -27.74 0.41 26.09
C ASP A 95 -27.91 -0.79 27.06
N THR A 96 -28.13 -1.96 26.49
CA THR A 96 -28.23 -3.20 27.23
C THR A 96 -27.48 -4.35 26.57
N ILE A 97 -26.87 -5.19 27.39
CA ILE A 97 -26.23 -6.43 26.93
C ILE A 97 -26.36 -7.51 28.00
N TYR A 98 -26.66 -8.71 27.57
CA TYR A 98 -26.65 -9.88 28.45
C TYR A 98 -26.23 -11.13 27.69
N ARG A 99 -25.76 -12.12 28.45
CA ARG A 99 -25.33 -13.41 27.92
C ARG A 99 -26.51 -14.37 27.81
N GLN A 100 -26.65 -15.03 26.67
CA GLN A 100 -27.62 -16.11 26.46
C GLN A 100 -26.90 -17.30 25.78
N GLY A 101 -26.42 -18.25 26.58
CA GLY A 101 -25.58 -19.34 26.11
C GLY A 101 -24.25 -18.85 25.57
N ASP A 102 -23.95 -19.18 24.33
CA ASP A 102 -22.77 -18.76 23.54
C ASP A 102 -22.98 -17.45 22.75
N ARG A 103 -24.05 -16.72 23.05
CA ARG A 103 -24.44 -15.48 22.38
C ARG A 103 -24.56 -14.31 23.36
N LEU A 104 -24.36 -13.13 22.82
CA LEU A 104 -24.70 -11.87 23.46
C LEU A 104 -25.95 -11.32 22.80
N VAL A 105 -26.90 -10.90 23.59
CA VAL A 105 -28.08 -10.17 23.13
C VAL A 105 -27.89 -8.72 23.49
N VAL A 106 -27.88 -7.85 22.47
CA VAL A 106 -27.58 -6.41 22.59
C VAL A 106 -28.83 -5.62 22.24
N GLY A 107 -29.32 -4.84 23.20
CA GLY A 107 -30.46 -3.93 23.01
C GLY A 107 -30.00 -2.51 22.69
N PHE A 108 -30.94 -1.72 22.16
CA PHE A 108 -30.71 -0.33 21.76
C PHE A 108 -31.86 0.53 22.27
N GLU A 109 -31.56 1.65 22.91
CA GLU A 109 -32.51 2.50 23.63
C GLU A 109 -33.73 2.92 22.80
N THR A 110 -33.56 3.19 21.52
CA THR A 110 -34.59 3.87 20.72
C THR A 110 -35.16 3.02 19.58
N ILE A 111 -34.77 1.74 19.49
CA ILE A 111 -35.26 0.83 18.43
C ILE A 111 -35.74 -0.51 18.99
N PRO A 112 -36.82 -1.07 18.43
CA PRO A 112 -37.47 -2.26 18.98
C PRO A 112 -36.83 -3.56 18.50
N TYR A 113 -35.54 -3.60 18.27
CA TYR A 113 -34.85 -4.84 17.97
C TYR A 113 -33.58 -5.00 18.80
N LYS A 114 -33.17 -6.24 18.93
CA LYS A 114 -31.96 -6.63 19.63
C LYS A 114 -31.03 -7.35 18.66
N ALA A 115 -29.76 -6.95 18.65
CA ALA A 115 -28.74 -7.68 17.89
C ALA A 115 -28.36 -8.94 18.66
N VAL A 116 -28.23 -10.06 17.93
CA VAL A 116 -27.69 -11.32 18.44
C VAL A 116 -26.28 -11.48 17.92
N VAL A 117 -25.32 -11.44 18.82
CA VAL A 117 -23.90 -11.54 18.52
C VAL A 117 -23.36 -12.86 19.08
N GLU A 118 -22.94 -13.75 18.20
CA GLU A 118 -22.19 -14.95 18.57
C GLU A 118 -20.78 -14.55 18.97
N TYR A 119 -20.21 -15.22 19.97
CA TYR A 119 -18.81 -15.07 20.32
C TYR A 119 -18.12 -16.41 20.51
N ARG A 120 -16.84 -16.47 20.20
CA ARG A 120 -15.97 -17.63 20.42
C ARG A 120 -14.70 -17.22 21.12
N ILE A 121 -14.39 -17.88 22.23
CA ILE A 121 -13.19 -17.63 23.01
C ILE A 121 -12.13 -18.67 22.61
N THR A 122 -10.99 -18.19 22.14
CA THR A 122 -9.79 -19.01 21.85
C THR A 122 -8.65 -18.57 22.76
N PRO A 123 -7.57 -19.35 22.89
CA PRO A 123 -6.39 -18.90 23.63
C PRO A 123 -5.77 -17.61 23.07
N ALA A 124 -5.92 -17.33 21.77
CA ALA A 124 -5.29 -16.25 21.01
C ALA A 124 -6.15 -14.98 20.91
N TYR A 125 -7.47 -15.13 20.76
CA TYR A 125 -8.38 -14.04 20.48
C TYR A 125 -9.80 -14.34 20.97
N ILE A 126 -10.64 -13.32 21.01
CA ILE A 126 -12.10 -13.47 21.13
C ILE A 126 -12.72 -12.99 19.82
N TRP A 127 -13.48 -13.87 19.18
CA TRP A 127 -14.18 -13.58 17.95
C TRP A 127 -15.62 -13.20 18.21
N PHE A 128 -16.15 -12.27 17.40
CA PHE A 128 -17.54 -11.81 17.46
C PHE A 128 -18.13 -11.80 16.05
N SER A 129 -19.40 -12.14 15.96
CA SER A 129 -20.16 -12.10 14.69
C SER A 129 -21.60 -11.73 14.95
N LEU A 130 -22.13 -10.78 14.17
CA LEU A 130 -23.56 -10.52 14.15
C LEU A 130 -24.27 -11.66 13.41
N VAL A 131 -25.09 -12.43 14.12
CA VAL A 131 -25.85 -13.53 13.51
C VAL A 131 -27.27 -13.14 13.16
N ASP A 132 -27.96 -12.34 13.99
CA ASP A 132 -29.32 -11.91 13.70
C ASP A 132 -29.74 -10.65 14.46
N PHE A 133 -30.94 -10.15 14.08
CA PHE A 133 -31.71 -9.18 14.84
C PHE A 133 -33.03 -9.81 15.28
N LEU A 134 -33.34 -9.73 16.57
CA LEU A 134 -34.63 -10.11 17.15
C LEU A 134 -35.52 -8.88 17.21
N ILE A 135 -36.79 -9.03 16.88
CA ILE A 135 -37.77 -7.94 16.99
C ILE A 135 -38.43 -8.01 18.36
N ASP A 136 -38.44 -6.92 19.09
CA ASP A 136 -39.30 -6.73 20.25
C ASP A 136 -40.70 -6.32 19.72
N GLU A 137 -41.64 -7.27 19.73
CA GLU A 137 -42.98 -7.03 19.22
C GLU A 137 -43.72 -5.90 19.94
N HIS A 138 -43.46 -5.71 21.24
CA HIS A 138 -44.07 -4.62 22.00
C HIS A 138 -43.56 -3.25 21.55
N GLY A 139 -42.27 -3.07 21.50
CA GLY A 139 -41.64 -1.84 20.99
C GLY A 139 -41.95 -1.58 19.52
N TYR A 140 -41.98 -2.64 18.71
CA TYR A 140 -42.30 -2.53 17.28
C TYR A 140 -43.69 -1.98 17.02
N ARG A 141 -44.69 -2.35 17.83
CA ARG A 141 -46.07 -1.80 17.73
C ARG A 141 -46.11 -0.30 17.90
N ILE A 142 -45.24 0.25 18.78
CA ILE A 142 -45.22 1.67 19.06
C ILE A 142 -44.59 2.47 17.90
N ILE A 143 -43.55 1.97 17.27
CA ILE A 143 -42.74 2.72 16.31
C ILE A 143 -42.78 2.19 14.88
N LYS A 144 -43.59 1.16 14.56
CA LYS A 144 -43.61 0.53 13.24
C LYS A 144 -43.86 1.47 12.06
N ASN A 145 -44.54 2.60 12.32
CA ASN A 145 -44.80 3.61 11.30
C ASN A 145 -43.56 4.44 10.96
N TYR A 146 -42.54 4.42 11.80
CA TYR A 146 -41.33 5.20 11.69
C TYR A 146 -40.11 4.37 11.30
N MET A 147 -40.14 3.06 11.55
CA MET A 147 -39.00 2.17 11.34
C MET A 147 -39.43 0.88 10.70
N THR A 148 -38.80 0.52 9.60
CA THR A 148 -38.94 -0.79 8.95
C THR A 148 -37.70 -1.59 9.31
N LEU A 149 -37.86 -2.60 10.16
CA LEU A 149 -36.80 -3.54 10.48
C LEU A 149 -36.73 -4.65 9.41
N PRO A 150 -35.57 -5.15 9.10
CA PRO A 150 -34.22 -4.81 9.49
C PRO A 150 -33.50 -3.94 8.44
N LYS A 151 -33.77 -2.65 8.41
CA LYS A 151 -33.07 -1.69 7.54
C LYS A 151 -31.84 -1.09 8.20
N THR A 152 -31.23 -1.75 9.15
CA THR A 152 -29.94 -1.35 9.70
C THR A 152 -28.88 -1.44 8.63
N SER A 153 -28.27 -0.33 8.31
CA SER A 153 -27.27 -0.25 7.25
C SER A 153 -25.89 -0.71 7.72
N VAL A 154 -25.56 -0.44 8.99
CA VAL A 154 -24.26 -0.75 9.58
C VAL A 154 -24.44 -1.33 10.98
N PHE A 155 -23.64 -2.34 11.31
CA PHE A 155 -23.46 -2.83 12.66
C PHE A 155 -21.98 -2.70 13.03
N THR A 156 -21.69 -2.04 14.14
CA THR A 156 -20.33 -1.70 14.56
C THR A 156 -20.02 -2.22 15.95
N MET A 157 -18.88 -2.90 16.08
CA MET A 157 -18.18 -3.08 17.37
C MET A 157 -17.14 -1.97 17.51
N GLN A 158 -17.02 -1.36 18.71
CA GLN A 158 -16.09 -0.26 18.94
C GLN A 158 -15.47 -0.31 20.33
N LEU A 159 -14.21 0.08 20.44
CA LEU A 159 -13.43 0.07 21.66
C LEU A 159 -12.60 1.35 21.81
N PRO A 160 -12.73 2.11 22.91
CA PRO A 160 -11.89 3.27 23.21
C PRO A 160 -10.54 2.82 23.77
N VAL A 161 -9.57 2.55 22.91
CA VAL A 161 -8.24 2.09 23.33
C VAL A 161 -7.35 3.29 23.66
N LYS A 162 -6.70 3.29 24.83
CA LYS A 162 -5.72 4.33 25.21
C LYS A 162 -4.69 4.56 24.12
N ASN A 163 -4.29 5.82 23.91
CA ASN A 163 -3.24 6.14 22.97
C ASN A 163 -1.95 5.38 23.30
N ARG A 164 -1.31 4.80 22.29
CA ARG A 164 -0.03 4.08 22.38
C ARG A 164 1.00 4.74 21.47
N ALA A 165 2.27 4.37 21.64
CA ALA A 165 3.36 4.92 20.84
C ALA A 165 3.22 4.65 19.33
N ASN A 166 2.63 3.51 18.95
CA ASN A 166 2.44 3.10 17.57
C ASN A 166 0.97 2.81 17.29
N PHE A 167 0.52 3.27 16.11
CA PHE A 167 -0.75 2.89 15.52
C PHE A 167 -0.53 2.42 14.09
N GLY A 168 -0.74 1.13 13.88
CA GLY A 168 -0.79 0.52 12.56
C GLY A 168 -2.22 0.60 12.01
N GLN A 169 -2.45 1.56 11.13
CA GLN A 169 -3.78 1.81 10.59
C GLN A 169 -4.27 0.65 9.71
N TRP A 170 -3.37 0.05 8.95
CA TRP A 170 -3.71 -0.99 8.00
C TRP A 170 -4.06 -2.33 8.67
N LEU A 171 -3.30 -2.72 9.70
CA LEU A 171 -3.63 -3.87 10.55
C LEU A 171 -4.69 -3.53 11.61
N ASN A 172 -4.97 -2.26 11.84
CA ASN A 172 -5.81 -1.75 12.93
C ASN A 172 -5.29 -2.19 14.31
N VAL A 173 -4.02 -1.88 14.58
CA VAL A 173 -3.33 -2.29 15.82
C VAL A 173 -2.73 -1.10 16.55
N MET A 174 -3.04 -0.97 17.83
CA MET A 174 -2.42 -0.03 18.79
C MET A 174 -1.39 -0.76 19.62
N TRP A 175 -0.14 -0.29 19.68
CA TRP A 175 0.88 -0.96 20.45
C TRP A 175 2.00 -0.06 20.97
N ASP A 176 2.65 -0.50 22.03
CA ASP A 176 3.87 0.07 22.60
C ASP A 176 4.78 -1.06 23.12
N ASP A 177 5.63 -0.79 24.09
CA ASP A 177 6.50 -1.79 24.73
C ASP A 177 5.77 -2.70 25.75
N LYS A 178 4.54 -2.36 26.14
CA LYS A 178 3.76 -3.06 27.18
C LYS A 178 2.69 -3.97 26.62
N VAL A 179 1.97 -3.52 25.58
CA VAL A 179 0.79 -4.20 25.06
C VAL A 179 0.56 -3.88 23.59
N ALA A 180 -0.05 -4.82 22.89
CA ALA A 180 -0.67 -4.63 21.58
C ALA A 180 -2.17 -4.97 21.67
N VAL A 181 -3.02 -4.09 21.14
CA VAL A 181 -4.46 -4.28 21.00
C VAL A 181 -4.79 -4.19 19.52
N ASN A 182 -5.45 -5.21 18.99
CA ASN A 182 -5.83 -5.30 17.59
C ASN A 182 -7.31 -5.69 17.48
N LEU A 183 -8.03 -5.01 16.61
CA LEU A 183 -9.37 -5.39 16.20
C LEU A 183 -9.32 -5.72 14.71
N LEU A 184 -9.41 -7.00 14.38
CA LEU A 184 -9.08 -7.57 13.08
C LEU A 184 -10.32 -8.11 12.39
N ALA A 185 -10.47 -7.85 11.07
CA ALA A 185 -11.48 -8.51 10.24
C ALA A 185 -11.10 -9.99 10.01
N THR A 186 -12.08 -10.89 10.11
CA THR A 186 -11.88 -12.32 9.86
C THR A 186 -12.46 -12.76 8.50
N ASP A 187 -12.91 -11.80 7.70
CA ASP A 187 -13.43 -11.99 6.33
C ASP A 187 -13.34 -10.68 5.53
N GLU A 188 -13.53 -10.77 4.23
CA GLU A 188 -13.49 -9.64 3.30
C GLU A 188 -14.74 -8.74 3.35
N PHE A 189 -15.72 -9.06 4.18
CA PHE A 189 -16.99 -8.35 4.34
C PHE A 189 -17.02 -7.46 5.58
N THR A 190 -16.00 -7.54 6.42
CA THR A 190 -15.83 -6.71 7.64
C THR A 190 -14.78 -5.65 7.38
N GLN A 191 -15.14 -4.40 7.59
CA GLN A 191 -14.18 -3.30 7.61
C GLN A 191 -13.72 -3.04 9.04
N VAL A 192 -12.44 -2.80 9.24
CA VAL A 192 -11.89 -2.29 10.49
C VAL A 192 -11.26 -0.92 10.27
N ASP A 193 -11.33 -0.06 11.27
CA ASP A 193 -10.80 1.31 11.24
C ASP A 193 -10.61 1.83 12.66
N ALA A 194 -9.99 3.00 12.80
CA ALA A 194 -9.92 3.70 14.08
C ALA A 194 -10.06 5.21 13.89
N GLU A 195 -10.87 5.79 14.75
CA GLU A 195 -11.06 7.23 14.81
C GLU A 195 -10.17 7.83 15.91
N LYS A 196 -9.29 8.77 15.51
CA LYS A 196 -8.41 9.44 16.45
C LYS A 196 -9.19 10.43 17.31
N ARG A 197 -9.17 10.21 18.61
CA ARG A 197 -9.67 11.13 19.63
C ARG A 197 -8.49 11.75 20.40
N LYS A 198 -8.77 12.77 21.21
CA LYS A 198 -7.70 13.48 21.95
C LYS A 198 -6.92 12.56 22.90
N ARG A 199 -7.60 11.65 23.59
CA ARG A 199 -7.03 10.80 24.66
C ARG A 199 -6.96 9.32 24.32
N PHE A 200 -7.64 8.87 23.24
CA PHE A 200 -7.74 7.49 22.83
C PHE A 200 -7.92 7.35 21.33
N GLN A 201 -7.78 6.14 20.83
CA GLN A 201 -8.26 5.74 19.51
C GLN A 201 -9.56 4.95 19.68
N LEU A 202 -10.62 5.35 19.01
CA LEU A 202 -11.84 4.56 18.92
C LEU A 202 -11.66 3.53 17.80
N MET A 203 -11.20 2.33 18.17
CA MET A 203 -11.06 1.22 17.21
C MET A 203 -12.45 0.67 16.88
N LYS A 204 -12.70 0.42 15.60
CA LYS A 204 -14.00 -0.01 15.09
C LYS A 204 -13.85 -1.23 14.18
N ALA A 205 -14.86 -2.09 14.20
CA ALA A 205 -15.08 -3.12 13.19
C ALA A 205 -16.54 -3.07 12.75
N GLU A 206 -16.77 -2.99 11.45
CA GLU A 206 -18.09 -2.66 10.88
C GLU A 206 -18.49 -3.67 9.80
N ALA A 207 -19.76 -4.04 9.79
CA ALA A 207 -20.41 -4.76 8.72
C ALA A 207 -21.56 -3.91 8.17
N VAL A 208 -21.71 -3.87 6.83
CA VAL A 208 -22.74 -3.06 6.16
C VAL A 208 -23.69 -3.95 5.35
N ARG A 209 -24.97 -3.58 5.36
CA ARG A 209 -26.02 -4.36 4.69
C ARG A 209 -25.77 -4.53 3.19
N ASP A 210 -25.31 -3.49 2.53
CA ASP A 210 -25.16 -3.49 1.07
C ASP A 210 -24.04 -4.41 0.58
N ILE A 211 -23.15 -4.83 1.48
CA ILE A 211 -22.13 -5.85 1.22
C ILE A 211 -22.55 -7.18 1.85
N LYS A 212 -22.50 -7.25 3.17
CA LYS A 212 -22.96 -8.38 3.98
C LYS A 212 -23.01 -7.94 5.43
N LEU A 213 -24.18 -7.97 6.03
CA LEU A 213 -24.38 -7.52 7.41
C LEU A 213 -24.26 -8.67 8.43
N LYS A 214 -24.86 -9.81 8.13
CA LYS A 214 -24.92 -10.97 9.04
C LYS A 214 -23.83 -11.99 8.70
N ASN A 215 -23.40 -12.75 9.69
CA ASN A 215 -22.39 -13.80 9.58
C ASN A 215 -21.07 -13.28 8.99
N THR A 216 -20.68 -12.09 9.43
CA THR A 216 -19.37 -11.49 9.23
C THR A 216 -18.66 -11.41 10.57
N GLY A 217 -17.34 -11.41 10.58
CA GLY A 217 -16.62 -11.61 11.84
C GLY A 217 -15.47 -10.65 12.09
N MET A 218 -15.25 -10.42 13.37
CA MET A 218 -14.14 -9.62 13.88
C MET A 218 -13.48 -10.30 15.08
N ALA A 219 -12.15 -10.28 15.12
CA ALA A 219 -11.36 -10.83 16.21
C ALA A 219 -10.74 -9.71 17.06
N LEU A 220 -10.98 -9.72 18.35
CA LEU A 220 -10.27 -8.91 19.33
C LEU A 220 -9.04 -9.68 19.82
N ILE A 221 -7.87 -9.09 19.68
CA ILE A 221 -6.60 -9.64 20.14
C ILE A 221 -5.97 -8.65 21.11
N VAL A 222 -5.54 -9.13 22.28
CA VAL A 222 -4.71 -8.37 23.23
C VAL A 222 -3.55 -9.25 23.67
N SER A 223 -2.33 -8.80 23.43
CA SER A 223 -1.14 -9.61 23.70
C SER A 223 0.08 -8.74 24.06
N PRO A 224 1.15 -9.33 24.60
CA PRO A 224 2.46 -8.69 24.58
C PRO A 224 2.84 -8.32 23.13
N PRO A 225 3.51 -7.17 22.88
CA PRO A 225 3.75 -6.67 21.51
C PRO A 225 4.58 -7.63 20.66
N GLY A 226 5.53 -8.35 21.25
CA GLY A 226 6.33 -9.38 20.55
C GLY A 226 5.53 -10.63 20.12
N LYS A 227 4.28 -10.77 20.58
CA LYS A 227 3.42 -11.92 20.28
C LYS A 227 2.24 -11.59 19.36
N ILE A 228 2.04 -10.33 19.01
CA ILE A 228 0.86 -9.92 18.24
C ILE A 228 0.75 -10.64 16.88
N LEU A 229 1.84 -10.76 16.15
CA LEU A 229 1.84 -11.48 14.86
C LEU A 229 1.58 -12.98 15.02
N ASP A 230 2.00 -13.61 16.13
CA ASP A 230 1.66 -15.02 16.41
C ASP A 230 0.14 -15.19 16.58
N GLN A 231 -0.51 -14.24 17.25
CA GLN A 231 -1.95 -14.26 17.44
C GLN A 231 -2.71 -13.97 16.13
N VAL A 232 -2.23 -13.03 15.33
CA VAL A 232 -2.79 -12.75 14.00
C VAL A 232 -2.65 -13.97 13.09
N ALA A 233 -1.49 -14.65 13.08
CA ALA A 233 -1.29 -15.89 12.31
C ALA A 233 -2.31 -16.97 12.70
N LYS A 234 -2.69 -17.05 13.99
CA LYS A 234 -3.71 -18.00 14.44
C LYS A 234 -5.10 -17.65 13.90
N VAL A 235 -5.43 -16.36 13.78
CA VAL A 235 -6.67 -15.93 13.10
C VAL A 235 -6.62 -16.29 11.62
N GLU A 236 -5.48 -16.04 10.93
CA GLU A 236 -5.31 -16.40 9.52
C GLU A 236 -5.53 -17.90 9.30
N GLU A 237 -4.98 -18.74 10.17
CA GLU A 237 -5.18 -20.20 10.11
C GLU A 237 -6.64 -20.60 10.35
N ASP A 238 -7.26 -20.11 11.43
CA ASP A 238 -8.59 -20.53 11.86
C ASP A 238 -9.71 -20.10 10.89
N PHE A 239 -9.48 -19.02 10.11
CA PHE A 239 -10.44 -18.49 9.14
C PHE A 239 -10.00 -18.69 7.67
N ASN A 240 -8.92 -19.45 7.45
CA ASN A 240 -8.35 -19.70 6.11
C ASN A 240 -8.13 -18.40 5.31
N LEU A 241 -7.55 -17.39 5.98
CA LEU A 241 -7.19 -16.13 5.37
C LEU A 241 -5.84 -16.24 4.63
N PRO A 242 -5.51 -15.32 3.71
CA PRO A 242 -4.16 -15.25 3.16
C PRO A 242 -3.11 -15.12 4.27
N LYS A 243 -1.93 -15.71 4.04
CA LYS A 243 -0.87 -15.85 5.06
C LYS A 243 0.00 -14.59 5.18
N GLY A 244 -0.62 -13.49 5.51
CA GLY A 244 0.04 -12.19 5.62
C GLY A 244 1.17 -12.14 6.66
N VAL A 245 1.06 -12.89 7.76
CA VAL A 245 2.11 -13.01 8.76
C VAL A 245 3.30 -13.80 8.23
N GLU A 246 3.07 -14.94 7.55
CA GLU A 246 4.13 -15.74 6.95
C GLU A 246 4.92 -14.93 5.91
N SER A 247 4.22 -14.21 5.03
CA SER A 247 4.80 -13.31 4.05
C SER A 247 5.71 -12.25 4.70
N ARG A 248 5.29 -11.63 5.82
CA ARG A 248 6.07 -10.62 6.53
C ARG A 248 7.29 -11.16 7.27
N ARG A 249 7.28 -12.43 7.65
CA ARG A 249 8.42 -13.15 8.24
C ARG A 249 9.38 -13.71 7.21
N SER A 250 8.94 -13.78 5.96
CA SER A 250 9.74 -14.26 4.86
C SER A 250 10.91 -13.31 4.57
N ARG A 251 12.04 -13.88 4.18
CA ARG A 251 13.18 -13.11 3.66
C ARG A 251 12.84 -12.31 2.40
N PHE A 252 11.79 -12.69 1.70
CA PHE A 252 11.39 -12.06 0.43
C PHE A 252 10.75 -10.68 0.60
N ILE A 253 10.22 -10.34 1.77
CA ILE A 253 9.56 -9.05 2.01
C ILE A 253 10.48 -7.83 1.77
N ASN A 254 11.80 -8.01 1.91
CA ASN A 254 12.80 -6.95 1.72
C ASN A 254 13.57 -7.13 0.40
N THR A 255 13.06 -7.92 -0.54
CA THR A 255 13.76 -8.20 -1.79
C THR A 255 13.48 -7.10 -2.80
N SER A 256 14.53 -6.40 -3.19
CA SER A 256 14.49 -5.43 -4.29
C SER A 256 14.38 -6.13 -5.63
N TYR A 257 13.73 -5.47 -6.59
CA TYR A 257 13.51 -6.06 -7.90
C TYR A 257 13.71 -5.07 -9.07
N ILE A 258 14.13 -5.65 -10.20
CA ILE A 258 14.04 -4.98 -11.50
C ILE A 258 12.69 -5.33 -12.14
N TRP A 259 12.06 -4.39 -12.83
CA TRP A 259 10.83 -4.66 -13.55
C TRP A 259 10.94 -4.33 -15.04
N SER A 260 10.19 -5.04 -15.86
CA SER A 260 10.25 -4.97 -17.33
C SER A 260 8.86 -4.95 -17.94
N ALA A 261 8.69 -4.13 -18.98
CA ALA A 261 7.45 -4.03 -19.75
C ALA A 261 7.54 -4.69 -21.15
N ASP A 262 8.67 -5.32 -21.50
CA ASP A 262 8.90 -5.91 -22.82
C ASP A 262 9.72 -7.23 -22.77
N ALA A 263 9.88 -7.83 -21.60
CA ALA A 263 10.61 -9.08 -21.44
C ALA A 263 10.01 -10.21 -22.28
N ASN A 264 10.85 -10.93 -23.00
CA ASN A 264 10.50 -12.08 -23.86
C ASN A 264 11.69 -13.01 -24.03
N LEU A 265 11.54 -14.11 -24.78
CA LEU A 265 12.60 -15.10 -24.95
C LEU A 265 13.88 -14.56 -25.61
N GLN A 266 13.78 -13.49 -26.42
CA GLN A 266 14.94 -12.90 -27.10
C GLN A 266 15.79 -12.03 -26.18
N ASN A 267 15.19 -11.40 -25.15
CA ASN A 267 15.86 -10.39 -24.32
C ASN A 267 15.99 -10.75 -22.84
N ILE A 268 15.31 -11.82 -22.38
CA ILE A 268 15.28 -12.19 -20.96
C ILE A 268 16.67 -12.43 -20.35
N ASP A 269 17.61 -12.98 -21.11
CA ASP A 269 18.98 -13.21 -20.62
C ASP A 269 19.71 -11.89 -20.32
N THR A 270 19.41 -10.82 -21.07
CA THR A 270 19.92 -9.47 -20.80
C THR A 270 19.33 -8.90 -19.52
N TYR A 271 18.02 -9.05 -19.31
CA TYR A 271 17.38 -8.63 -18.04
C TYR A 271 17.93 -9.38 -16.84
N ILE A 272 18.13 -10.69 -16.96
CA ILE A 272 18.74 -11.53 -15.92
C ILE A 272 20.15 -11.04 -15.60
N LYS A 273 20.96 -10.71 -16.63
CA LYS A 273 22.28 -10.14 -16.45
C LYS A 273 22.21 -8.82 -15.67
N TYR A 274 21.34 -7.89 -16.08
CA TYR A 274 21.19 -6.63 -15.38
C TYR A 274 20.71 -6.80 -13.94
N ALA A 275 19.74 -7.67 -13.69
CA ALA A 275 19.31 -7.97 -12.32
C ALA A 275 20.50 -8.40 -11.44
N LYS A 276 21.36 -9.29 -11.93
CA LYS A 276 22.56 -9.74 -11.21
C LYS A 276 23.59 -8.63 -11.05
N ASP A 277 23.83 -7.83 -12.07
CA ASP A 277 24.81 -6.74 -12.04
C ASP A 277 24.42 -5.66 -11.03
N PHE A 278 23.13 -5.36 -10.90
CA PHE A 278 22.58 -4.47 -9.86
C PHE A 278 22.42 -5.13 -8.48
N GLY A 279 22.51 -6.45 -8.38
CA GLY A 279 22.32 -7.21 -7.14
C GLY A 279 20.85 -7.52 -6.81
N PHE A 280 19.93 -7.30 -7.73
CA PHE A 280 18.51 -7.63 -7.56
C PHE A 280 18.30 -9.15 -7.55
N ARG A 281 17.38 -9.59 -6.68
CA ARG A 281 17.05 -11.01 -6.48
C ARG A 281 15.63 -11.37 -6.87
N ALA A 282 14.87 -10.37 -7.36
CA ALA A 282 13.55 -10.58 -7.93
C ALA A 282 13.41 -9.77 -9.23
N MET A 283 12.50 -10.21 -10.08
CA MET A 283 12.17 -9.56 -11.36
C MET A 283 10.67 -9.57 -11.55
N LEU A 284 10.10 -8.40 -11.76
CA LEU A 284 8.68 -8.21 -11.99
C LEU A 284 8.42 -8.05 -13.50
N LEU A 285 7.62 -8.93 -14.06
CA LEU A 285 7.16 -8.83 -15.45
C LEU A 285 5.82 -8.09 -15.49
N TYR A 286 5.83 -6.96 -16.16
CA TYR A 286 4.63 -6.17 -16.40
C TYR A 286 3.81 -6.81 -17.52
N TYR A 287 2.50 -6.92 -17.35
CA TYR A 287 1.63 -7.64 -18.29
C TYR A 287 1.75 -7.26 -19.76
N PRO A 288 2.05 -5.99 -20.17
CA PRO A 288 2.25 -5.66 -21.57
C PRO A 288 3.41 -6.40 -22.23
N SER A 289 4.31 -7.02 -21.47
CA SER A 289 5.40 -7.84 -22.01
C SER A 289 4.87 -8.99 -22.87
N PHE A 290 3.76 -9.61 -22.48
CA PHE A 290 3.28 -10.87 -23.05
C PHE A 290 1.83 -10.85 -23.55
N ILE A 291 1.00 -9.86 -23.19
CA ILE A 291 -0.36 -9.73 -23.72
C ILE A 291 -0.42 -8.71 -24.86
N GLU A 292 -1.39 -8.90 -25.77
CA GLU A 292 -1.61 -8.03 -26.90
C GLU A 292 -2.03 -6.62 -26.46
N GLY A 293 -1.55 -5.61 -27.17
CA GLY A 293 -1.81 -4.22 -26.84
C GLY A 293 -0.89 -3.69 -25.74
N SER A 294 0.12 -2.94 -26.14
CA SER A 294 1.11 -2.32 -25.24
C SER A 294 0.54 -1.24 -24.30
N SER A 295 -0.77 -1.03 -24.28
CA SER A 295 -1.49 -0.04 -23.52
C SER A 295 -2.70 -0.64 -22.81
N TYR A 296 -3.41 0.18 -22.03
CA TYR A 296 -4.60 -0.25 -21.26
C TYR A 296 -5.84 -0.56 -22.10
N TRP A 297 -5.80 -0.34 -23.44
CA TRP A 297 -6.96 -0.48 -24.33
C TRP A 297 -7.56 -1.89 -24.41
N HIS A 298 -6.76 -2.94 -24.23
CA HIS A 298 -7.18 -4.34 -24.34
C HIS A 298 -7.10 -5.12 -23.02
N LEU A 299 -7.01 -4.41 -21.88
CA LEU A 299 -7.07 -5.05 -20.57
C LEU A 299 -8.30 -5.95 -20.43
N GLY A 300 -8.17 -7.05 -19.71
CA GLY A 300 -9.23 -8.02 -19.49
C GLY A 300 -9.36 -9.08 -20.59
N ASP A 301 -8.98 -8.80 -21.83
CA ASP A 301 -8.92 -9.81 -22.89
C ASP A 301 -7.84 -10.84 -22.60
N TYR A 302 -6.67 -10.37 -22.18
CA TYR A 302 -5.47 -11.19 -21.90
C TYR A 302 -5.05 -12.08 -23.07
N ASP A 303 -5.32 -11.62 -24.31
CA ASP A 303 -4.86 -12.28 -25.52
C ASP A 303 -3.33 -12.17 -25.61
N TRP A 304 -2.68 -13.22 -26.07
CA TRP A 304 -1.22 -13.25 -26.15
C TRP A 304 -0.68 -12.39 -27.28
N ASN A 305 0.40 -11.67 -27.03
CA ASN A 305 1.16 -10.97 -28.05
C ASN A 305 1.92 -11.98 -28.92
N LYS A 306 1.29 -12.41 -30.02
CA LYS A 306 1.83 -13.42 -30.93
C LYS A 306 3.16 -13.06 -31.57
N LYS A 307 3.52 -11.76 -31.61
CA LYS A 307 4.81 -11.30 -32.14
C LYS A 307 5.96 -11.66 -31.20
N THR A 308 5.76 -11.52 -29.90
CA THR A 308 6.79 -11.74 -28.89
C THR A 308 6.63 -13.07 -28.15
N TYR A 309 5.42 -13.61 -28.13
CA TYR A 309 5.05 -14.90 -27.53
C TYR A 309 4.24 -15.77 -28.50
N PRO A 310 4.85 -16.25 -29.61
CA PRO A 310 4.14 -17.00 -30.65
C PRO A 310 3.52 -18.31 -30.12
N ASN A 311 4.13 -18.95 -29.13
CA ASN A 311 3.62 -20.15 -28.47
C ASN A 311 2.90 -19.84 -27.14
N GLU A 312 2.41 -18.57 -26.95
CA GLU A 312 1.57 -18.15 -25.84
C GLU A 312 2.18 -18.46 -24.45
N LYS A 313 1.39 -19.08 -23.56
CA LYS A 313 1.80 -19.48 -22.22
C LYS A 313 3.07 -20.34 -22.21
N ALA A 314 3.29 -21.18 -23.22
CA ALA A 314 4.48 -22.01 -23.28
C ALA A 314 5.78 -21.21 -23.37
N ASP A 315 5.77 -20.07 -24.05
CA ASP A 315 6.93 -19.18 -24.10
C ASP A 315 7.09 -18.40 -22.78
N LEU A 316 5.99 -17.97 -22.16
CA LEU A 316 6.04 -17.33 -20.83
C LEU A 316 6.62 -18.30 -19.78
N VAL A 317 6.22 -19.56 -19.79
CA VAL A 317 6.79 -20.61 -18.91
C VAL A 317 8.31 -20.69 -19.09
N LYS A 318 8.83 -20.66 -20.32
CA LYS A 318 10.28 -20.68 -20.57
C LYS A 318 10.98 -19.42 -20.05
N VAL A 319 10.37 -18.25 -20.22
CA VAL A 319 10.89 -16.97 -19.70
C VAL A 319 10.98 -17.05 -18.16
N VAL A 320 9.90 -17.43 -17.51
CA VAL A 320 9.84 -17.58 -16.05
C VAL A 320 10.84 -18.64 -15.54
N GLN A 321 10.97 -19.77 -16.23
CA GLN A 321 11.95 -20.80 -15.89
C GLN A 321 13.41 -20.30 -15.98
N LYS A 322 13.76 -19.51 -17.00
CA LYS A 322 15.09 -18.89 -17.11
C LYS A 322 15.38 -17.97 -15.92
N ILE A 323 14.39 -17.16 -15.50
CA ILE A 323 14.52 -16.29 -14.33
C ILE A 323 14.79 -17.13 -13.07
N LYS A 324 14.02 -18.21 -12.83
CA LYS A 324 14.18 -19.10 -11.68
C LYS A 324 15.53 -19.84 -11.68
N GLN A 325 15.95 -20.34 -12.84
CA GLN A 325 17.26 -21.01 -13.00
C GLN A 325 18.43 -20.07 -12.73
N ALA A 326 18.26 -18.78 -12.93
CA ALA A 326 19.22 -17.75 -12.58
C ALA A 326 19.28 -17.43 -11.07
N GLY A 327 18.40 -18.03 -10.25
CA GLY A 327 18.26 -17.77 -8.82
C GLY A 327 17.50 -16.46 -8.50
N ILE A 328 16.68 -15.99 -9.43
CA ILE A 328 15.89 -14.77 -9.33
C ILE A 328 14.41 -15.15 -9.16
N THR A 329 13.70 -14.49 -8.23
CA THR A 329 12.27 -14.72 -7.97
C THR A 329 11.43 -14.00 -9.03
N PRO A 330 10.59 -14.68 -9.83
CA PRO A 330 9.75 -14.06 -10.84
C PRO A 330 8.45 -13.53 -10.24
N GLY A 331 8.04 -12.34 -10.62
CA GLY A 331 6.79 -11.70 -10.23
C GLY A 331 5.94 -11.26 -11.42
N LEU A 332 4.65 -11.22 -11.21
CA LEU A 332 3.63 -10.76 -12.16
C LEU A 332 3.06 -9.41 -11.71
N HIS A 333 3.13 -8.40 -12.57
CA HIS A 333 2.40 -7.14 -12.41
C HIS A 333 1.07 -7.20 -13.17
N ILE A 334 -0.01 -6.75 -12.53
CA ILE A 334 -1.35 -6.82 -13.13
C ILE A 334 -2.25 -5.65 -12.68
N LEU A 335 -3.09 -5.18 -13.60
CA LEU A 335 -4.24 -4.33 -13.32
C LEU A 335 -5.49 -5.21 -13.23
N HIS A 336 -5.85 -5.61 -12.01
CA HIS A 336 -6.80 -6.69 -11.79
C HIS A 336 -8.28 -6.31 -11.88
N SER A 337 -8.62 -5.02 -11.71
CA SER A 337 -10.00 -4.53 -11.64
C SER A 337 -10.40 -3.66 -12.84
N HIS A 338 -9.77 -3.89 -14.00
CA HIS A 338 -9.97 -3.08 -15.21
C HIS A 338 -10.23 -3.93 -16.44
N VAL A 339 -11.04 -3.40 -17.35
CA VAL A 339 -11.16 -3.89 -18.72
C VAL A 339 -10.93 -2.73 -19.70
N GLY A 340 -10.23 -2.98 -20.77
CA GLY A 340 -9.89 -1.97 -21.78
C GLY A 340 -11.12 -1.56 -22.60
N ARG A 341 -11.17 -0.30 -23.03
CA ARG A 341 -12.27 0.23 -23.83
C ARG A 341 -12.36 -0.39 -25.24
N LEU A 342 -11.29 -1.02 -25.72
CA LEU A 342 -11.29 -1.78 -26.97
C LEU A 342 -11.39 -3.28 -26.75
N SER A 343 -11.58 -3.74 -25.51
CA SER A 343 -11.74 -5.15 -25.16
C SER A 343 -13.10 -5.70 -25.59
N ARG A 344 -13.20 -7.03 -25.65
CA ARG A 344 -14.46 -7.75 -25.92
C ARG A 344 -15.54 -7.51 -24.87
N TYR A 345 -15.19 -6.96 -23.70
CA TYR A 345 -16.12 -6.57 -22.65
C TYR A 345 -16.80 -5.23 -22.89
N VAL A 346 -16.22 -4.39 -23.73
CA VAL A 346 -16.72 -3.03 -23.99
C VAL A 346 -17.33 -2.92 -25.38
N ARG A 347 -16.81 -3.69 -26.36
CA ARG A 347 -17.30 -3.66 -27.74
C ARG A 347 -17.35 -5.07 -28.39
N PRO A 348 -18.17 -5.33 -29.41
CA PRO A 348 -19.14 -4.41 -30.02
C PRO A 348 -20.39 -4.16 -29.18
N VAL A 349 -20.59 -4.93 -28.08
CA VAL A 349 -21.68 -4.78 -27.13
C VAL A 349 -21.09 -4.66 -25.73
N PRO A 350 -21.31 -3.54 -25.03
CA PRO A 350 -20.78 -3.36 -23.68
C PRO A 350 -21.42 -4.35 -22.71
N ASP A 351 -20.61 -5.08 -21.97
CA ASP A 351 -21.05 -6.03 -20.95
C ASP A 351 -21.87 -5.29 -19.87
N TYR A 352 -23.02 -5.83 -19.53
CA TYR A 352 -23.92 -5.23 -18.54
C TYR A 352 -23.29 -5.19 -17.12
N ARG A 353 -22.25 -5.99 -16.86
CA ARG A 353 -21.51 -6.07 -15.60
C ARG A 353 -20.46 -4.97 -15.41
N LEU A 354 -20.22 -4.14 -16.44
CA LEU A 354 -19.29 -3.00 -16.32
C LEU A 354 -19.79 -2.00 -15.29
N ASN A 355 -18.87 -1.40 -14.55
CA ASN A 355 -19.24 -0.39 -13.56
C ASN A 355 -19.75 0.89 -14.21
N LEU A 356 -20.77 1.47 -13.58
CA LEU A 356 -21.33 2.77 -13.93
C LEU A 356 -21.11 3.72 -12.75
N ALA A 357 -20.33 4.76 -12.97
CA ALA A 357 -20.03 5.76 -11.95
C ALA A 357 -21.29 6.50 -11.47
N ARG A 358 -22.29 6.66 -12.35
CA ARG A 358 -23.58 7.26 -12.03
C ARG A 358 -24.68 6.67 -12.90
N ASN A 359 -25.89 6.55 -12.35
CA ASN A 359 -27.06 6.05 -13.05
C ASN A 359 -28.08 7.16 -13.28
N PHE A 360 -28.81 7.07 -14.39
CA PHE A 360 -29.87 7.96 -14.81
C PHE A 360 -31.03 7.15 -15.38
N THR A 361 -32.20 7.76 -15.43
CA THR A 361 -33.39 7.21 -16.10
C THR A 361 -33.68 8.05 -17.33
N LEU A 362 -33.84 7.44 -18.49
CA LEU A 362 -34.29 8.14 -19.70
C LEU A 362 -35.66 8.78 -19.48
N SER A 363 -35.75 10.09 -19.59
CA SER A 363 -37.05 10.81 -19.48
C SER A 363 -37.81 10.88 -20.79
N LYS A 364 -37.14 10.57 -21.93
CA LYS A 364 -37.69 10.44 -23.27
C LYS A 364 -37.08 9.26 -24.00
N SER A 365 -37.85 8.56 -24.84
CA SER A 365 -37.30 7.57 -25.76
C SER A 365 -36.32 8.23 -26.75
N ILE A 366 -35.32 7.47 -27.19
CA ILE A 366 -34.28 7.92 -28.12
C ILE A 366 -34.26 7.03 -29.36
N SER A 367 -34.06 7.64 -30.53
CA SER A 367 -33.80 6.96 -31.79
C SER A 367 -32.32 6.68 -31.97
N THR A 368 -31.95 6.04 -33.08
CA THR A 368 -30.55 5.76 -33.43
C THR A 368 -29.75 7.02 -33.86
N THR A 369 -30.42 8.13 -34.09
CA THR A 369 -29.82 9.38 -34.63
C THR A 369 -29.87 10.56 -33.66
N ASP A 370 -30.51 10.41 -32.50
CA ASP A 370 -30.62 11.49 -31.51
C ASP A 370 -29.25 11.91 -30.96
N THR A 371 -29.02 13.23 -30.98
CA THR A 371 -27.80 13.88 -30.47
C THR A 371 -27.98 14.52 -29.10
N THR A 372 -29.18 14.39 -28.52
CA THR A 372 -29.53 14.88 -27.19
C THR A 372 -30.28 13.80 -26.42
N ILE A 373 -29.83 13.50 -25.22
CA ILE A 373 -30.40 12.46 -24.36
C ILE A 373 -30.97 13.09 -23.10
N TYR A 374 -32.27 12.99 -22.92
CA TYR A 374 -33.00 13.55 -21.77
C TYR A 374 -33.05 12.54 -20.62
N VAL A 375 -32.79 13.03 -19.39
CA VAL A 375 -32.76 12.20 -18.17
C VAL A 375 -33.58 12.85 -17.04
N ASP A 376 -33.98 12.05 -16.07
CA ASP A 376 -34.74 12.55 -14.91
C ASP A 376 -33.83 13.18 -13.85
N GLN A 377 -32.61 12.68 -13.69
CA GLN A 377 -31.65 13.12 -12.66
C GLN A 377 -30.68 14.20 -13.21
N ASN A 378 -30.22 15.10 -12.33
CA ASN A 378 -29.23 16.14 -12.68
C ASN A 378 -27.89 15.50 -13.10
N PRO A 379 -27.37 15.77 -14.32
CA PRO A 379 -26.10 15.22 -14.80
C PRO A 379 -24.83 15.89 -14.23
N GLU A 380 -24.95 16.82 -13.32
CA GLU A 380 -23.81 17.52 -12.73
C GLU A 380 -22.73 16.50 -12.25
N GLY A 381 -21.45 16.76 -12.56
CA GLY A 381 -20.35 15.85 -12.22
C GLY A 381 -20.22 14.62 -13.15
N SER A 382 -20.90 14.61 -14.30
CA SER A 382 -20.81 13.50 -15.29
C SER A 382 -19.61 13.64 -16.25
N THR A 383 -18.43 13.90 -15.70
CA THR A 383 -17.17 13.93 -16.47
C THR A 383 -16.14 13.08 -15.75
N MET A 384 -15.60 12.09 -16.43
CA MET A 384 -14.64 11.14 -15.90
C MET A 384 -13.18 11.59 -16.16
N ALA A 385 -12.22 10.76 -15.80
CA ALA A 385 -10.80 10.99 -15.98
C ALA A 385 -10.46 11.43 -17.42
N ASN A 386 -9.48 12.33 -17.57
CA ASN A 386 -9.06 12.91 -18.86
C ASN A 386 -10.21 13.51 -19.68
N ASN A 387 -11.18 14.12 -19.00
CA ASN A 387 -12.37 14.73 -19.61
C ASN A 387 -13.21 13.74 -20.45
N CYS A 388 -13.11 12.45 -20.13
CA CYS A 388 -13.88 11.41 -20.81
C CYS A 388 -15.36 11.49 -20.43
N ARG A 389 -16.26 11.31 -21.41
CA ARG A 389 -17.70 11.48 -21.30
C ARG A 389 -18.41 10.44 -22.15
N ILE A 390 -18.75 9.30 -21.51
CA ILE A 390 -19.39 8.16 -22.20
C ILE A 390 -20.56 7.67 -21.36
N LEU A 391 -21.71 7.55 -21.99
CA LEU A 391 -22.90 6.89 -21.47
C LEU A 391 -22.96 5.46 -21.98
N ARG A 392 -23.36 4.51 -21.14
CA ARG A 392 -23.88 3.23 -21.55
C ARG A 392 -25.41 3.30 -21.59
N VAL A 393 -25.98 3.04 -22.74
CA VAL A 393 -27.43 3.00 -22.99
C VAL A 393 -27.76 1.64 -23.57
N GLY A 394 -28.23 0.71 -22.71
CA GLY A 394 -28.42 -0.68 -23.10
C GLY A 394 -27.13 -1.28 -23.70
N ASN A 395 -27.19 -1.68 -24.95
CA ASN A 395 -26.09 -2.30 -25.70
C ASN A 395 -25.22 -1.32 -26.48
N GLU A 396 -25.35 -0.02 -26.21
CA GLU A 396 -24.62 1.04 -26.92
C GLU A 396 -23.81 1.90 -25.95
N LEU A 397 -22.67 2.39 -26.43
CA LEU A 397 -21.93 3.48 -25.82
C LEU A 397 -22.16 4.76 -26.63
N ILE A 398 -22.39 5.87 -25.92
CA ILE A 398 -22.67 7.17 -26.50
C ILE A 398 -21.71 8.19 -25.87
N SER A 399 -20.85 8.79 -26.68
CA SER A 399 -20.03 9.91 -26.19
C SER A 399 -20.83 11.22 -26.26
N TYR A 400 -20.56 12.16 -25.35
CA TYR A 400 -21.22 13.47 -25.31
C TYR A 400 -20.23 14.59 -25.05
N THR A 401 -20.59 15.82 -25.43
CA THR A 401 -19.72 16.98 -25.26
C THR A 401 -20.12 17.87 -24.07
N GLY A 402 -21.38 17.80 -23.65
CA GLY A 402 -21.89 18.61 -22.52
C GLY A 402 -23.15 18.03 -21.90
N PHE A 403 -23.62 18.71 -20.87
CA PHE A 403 -24.89 18.40 -20.18
C PHE A 403 -25.45 19.65 -19.53
N THR A 404 -26.77 19.65 -19.20
CA THR A 404 -27.43 20.74 -18.48
C THR A 404 -27.58 20.41 -17.01
N THR A 405 -27.35 21.40 -16.15
CA THR A 405 -27.56 21.30 -14.69
C THR A 405 -28.87 21.92 -14.22
N THR A 406 -29.65 22.45 -15.18
CA THR A 406 -31.02 22.99 -14.98
C THR A 406 -31.99 22.19 -15.83
N LYS A 407 -33.25 22.04 -15.38
CA LYS A 407 -34.30 21.32 -16.13
C LYS A 407 -34.63 22.05 -17.45
N PRO A 408 -34.86 21.31 -18.53
CA PRO A 408 -34.79 19.84 -18.62
C PRO A 408 -33.36 19.33 -18.58
N TYR A 409 -33.12 18.29 -17.77
CA TYR A 409 -31.80 17.64 -17.68
C TYR A 409 -31.52 16.85 -18.95
N MET A 410 -30.35 17.06 -19.53
CA MET A 410 -29.97 16.37 -20.77
C MET A 410 -28.44 16.30 -20.94
N PHE A 411 -28.02 15.29 -21.69
CA PHE A 411 -26.68 15.23 -22.28
C PHE A 411 -26.77 15.76 -23.71
N THR A 412 -25.78 16.56 -24.14
CA THR A 412 -25.78 17.28 -25.42
C THR A 412 -24.54 16.96 -26.26
N GLY A 413 -24.65 17.14 -27.57
CA GLY A 413 -23.58 16.81 -28.51
C GLY A 413 -23.23 15.32 -28.49
N CYS A 414 -24.26 14.48 -28.37
CA CYS A 414 -24.14 13.04 -28.31
C CYS A 414 -23.72 12.46 -29.67
N LYS A 415 -22.67 11.64 -29.66
CA LYS A 415 -22.27 10.80 -30.82
C LYS A 415 -22.60 9.35 -30.51
N ARG A 416 -23.40 8.77 -31.37
CA ARG A 416 -23.91 7.40 -31.26
C ARG A 416 -22.82 6.38 -31.64
N GLY A 417 -22.89 5.18 -31.08
CA GLY A 417 -21.98 4.09 -31.42
C GLY A 417 -20.53 4.34 -31.00
N ALA A 418 -20.29 4.99 -29.85
CA ALA A 418 -18.92 5.22 -29.36
C ALA A 418 -18.17 3.91 -29.12
N ASP A 419 -16.84 3.96 -29.19
CA ASP A 419 -15.91 2.84 -29.01
C ASP A 419 -16.22 1.60 -29.90
N GLY A 420 -16.92 1.81 -31.02
CA GLY A 420 -17.25 0.74 -31.99
C GLY A 420 -18.49 -0.09 -31.61
N THR A 421 -19.34 0.44 -30.74
CA THR A 421 -20.67 -0.12 -30.48
C THR A 421 -21.65 0.30 -31.57
N THR A 422 -22.83 -0.33 -31.63
CA THR A 422 -23.86 -0.01 -32.63
C THR A 422 -24.96 0.84 -32.01
N ALA A 423 -25.39 1.89 -32.72
CA ALA A 423 -26.47 2.75 -32.30
C ALA A 423 -27.81 1.99 -32.22
N ASN A 424 -28.50 2.09 -31.09
CA ASN A 424 -29.76 1.43 -30.80
C ASN A 424 -30.83 2.42 -30.30
N ALA A 425 -32.08 2.22 -30.69
CA ALA A 425 -33.19 2.92 -30.06
C ALA A 425 -33.36 2.44 -28.61
N ALA A 426 -33.82 3.33 -27.72
CA ALA A 426 -34.10 2.99 -26.34
C ALA A 426 -35.35 3.71 -25.84
N GLU A 427 -36.16 3.01 -25.04
CA GLU A 427 -37.41 3.51 -24.54
C GLU A 427 -37.27 4.35 -23.30
N ARG A 428 -38.15 5.32 -23.09
CA ARG A 428 -38.33 6.07 -21.85
C ARG A 428 -38.38 5.12 -20.66
N GLY A 429 -37.73 5.50 -19.55
CA GLY A 429 -37.67 4.69 -18.33
C GLY A 429 -36.52 3.72 -18.27
N LEU A 430 -35.75 3.52 -19.36
CA LEU A 430 -34.54 2.70 -19.35
C LEU A 430 -33.49 3.32 -18.39
N ASN A 431 -32.91 2.49 -17.55
CA ASN A 431 -31.75 2.86 -16.74
C ASN A 431 -30.49 2.91 -17.62
N ILE A 432 -29.80 4.04 -17.59
CA ILE A 432 -28.55 4.30 -18.29
C ILE A 432 -27.51 4.81 -17.30
N GLY A 433 -26.26 4.90 -17.69
CA GLY A 433 -25.26 5.44 -16.77
C GLY A 433 -23.96 5.88 -17.43
N ILE A 434 -23.20 6.65 -16.66
CA ILE A 434 -21.85 7.05 -17.04
C ILE A 434 -20.93 5.83 -16.88
N LEU A 435 -20.24 5.46 -17.95
CA LEU A 435 -19.23 4.41 -17.90
C LEU A 435 -18.08 4.84 -16.97
N ASP A 436 -17.70 3.99 -16.03
CA ASP A 436 -16.69 4.32 -15.02
C ASP A 436 -15.27 4.21 -15.60
N ILE A 437 -14.85 5.29 -16.26
CA ILE A 437 -13.55 5.39 -16.94
C ILE A 437 -12.46 5.64 -15.91
N SER A 438 -11.41 4.82 -15.97
CA SER A 438 -10.27 4.91 -15.07
C SER A 438 -9.32 6.05 -15.41
N GLU A 439 -8.49 6.43 -14.43
CA GLU A 439 -7.41 7.41 -14.54
C GLU A 439 -6.27 6.97 -15.48
N PHE A 440 -6.17 5.68 -15.80
CA PHE A 440 -5.14 5.14 -16.70
C PHE A 440 -5.39 5.58 -18.16
N LEU A 441 -5.04 6.83 -18.44
CA LEU A 441 -5.15 7.51 -19.71
C LEU A 441 -6.57 7.49 -20.31
N ALA A 442 -7.61 7.25 -19.49
CA ALA A 442 -9.00 7.01 -19.92
C ALA A 442 -9.14 5.86 -20.95
N GLN A 443 -8.26 4.87 -20.91
CA GLN A 443 -8.23 3.74 -21.83
C GLN A 443 -8.93 2.49 -21.31
N SER A 444 -9.28 2.47 -20.03
CA SER A 444 -9.95 1.34 -19.39
C SER A 444 -11.14 1.76 -18.53
N VAL A 445 -11.94 0.78 -18.15
CA VAL A 445 -13.16 0.90 -17.36
C VAL A 445 -13.01 0.05 -16.12
N TYR A 446 -13.43 0.54 -14.97
CA TYR A 446 -13.48 -0.24 -13.74
C TYR A 446 -14.52 -1.35 -13.79
N VAL A 447 -14.17 -2.49 -13.23
CA VAL A 447 -15.06 -3.64 -13.05
C VAL A 447 -15.89 -3.44 -11.79
N ASN A 448 -17.20 -3.67 -11.92
CA ASN A 448 -18.11 -3.63 -10.77
C ASN A 448 -17.89 -4.85 -9.87
N GLN A 449 -17.65 -4.61 -8.59
CA GLN A 449 -17.34 -5.64 -7.59
C GLN A 449 -18.61 -6.37 -7.06
N ASP A 450 -19.82 -5.95 -7.46
CA ASP A 450 -21.07 -6.53 -7.01
C ASP A 450 -21.59 -7.66 -7.93
N ASN A 451 -20.80 -8.00 -8.97
CA ASN A 451 -21.11 -9.08 -9.91
C ASN A 451 -19.92 -10.03 -10.10
N ASP A 452 -20.02 -10.96 -11.03
CA ASP A 452 -19.06 -12.04 -11.28
C ASP A 452 -17.97 -11.71 -12.33
N LEU A 453 -17.98 -10.53 -12.94
CA LEU A 453 -16.98 -10.17 -13.97
C LEU A 453 -15.55 -10.20 -13.39
N GLN A 454 -15.40 -9.76 -12.13
CA GLN A 454 -14.10 -9.85 -11.44
C GLN A 454 -13.60 -11.29 -11.29
N ASP A 455 -14.52 -12.27 -11.10
CA ASP A 455 -14.14 -13.68 -10.97
C ASP A 455 -13.66 -14.26 -12.31
N GLU A 456 -14.29 -13.84 -13.42
CA GLU A 456 -13.85 -14.21 -14.78
C GLU A 456 -12.44 -13.67 -15.09
N LEU A 457 -12.18 -12.40 -14.74
CA LEU A 457 -10.83 -11.84 -14.88
C LEU A 457 -9.81 -12.53 -13.97
N ALA A 458 -10.23 -12.90 -12.77
CA ALA A 458 -9.38 -13.61 -11.82
C ALA A 458 -8.93 -14.98 -12.36
N ASP A 459 -9.81 -15.72 -13.07
CA ASP A 459 -9.44 -16.99 -13.71
C ASP A 459 -8.39 -16.80 -14.80
N LYS A 460 -8.53 -15.75 -15.61
CA LYS A 460 -7.55 -15.43 -16.65
C LYS A 460 -6.19 -15.04 -16.05
N ILE A 461 -6.20 -14.24 -14.99
CA ILE A 461 -4.98 -13.82 -14.28
C ILE A 461 -4.31 -15.03 -13.62
N ALA A 462 -5.06 -15.91 -12.97
CA ALA A 462 -4.54 -17.13 -12.38
C ALA A 462 -3.89 -18.05 -13.44
N ASN A 463 -4.50 -18.19 -14.61
CA ASN A 463 -3.90 -18.93 -15.72
C ASN A 463 -2.55 -18.35 -16.19
N ILE A 464 -2.37 -17.03 -16.13
CA ILE A 464 -1.08 -16.39 -16.43
C ILE A 464 -0.10 -16.65 -15.29
N TYR A 465 -0.53 -16.52 -14.03
CA TYR A 465 0.30 -16.74 -12.86
C TYR A 465 0.85 -18.18 -12.81
N ASP A 466 0.08 -19.15 -13.26
CA ASP A 466 0.48 -20.56 -13.38
C ASP A 466 1.68 -20.82 -14.33
N ALA A 467 2.15 -19.81 -15.07
CA ALA A 467 3.41 -19.91 -15.79
C ALA A 467 4.62 -20.12 -14.86
N GLY A 468 4.41 -20.02 -13.54
CA GLY A 468 5.40 -20.30 -12.50
C GLY A 468 5.86 -19.05 -11.75
N PHE A 469 5.08 -17.97 -11.76
CA PHE A 469 5.34 -16.79 -10.93
C PHE A 469 5.30 -17.14 -9.44
N GLU A 470 6.02 -16.36 -8.63
CA GLU A 470 6.15 -16.60 -7.19
C GLU A 470 5.74 -15.38 -6.34
N PHE A 471 5.60 -14.21 -6.94
CA PHE A 471 5.00 -13.05 -6.30
C PHE A 471 4.14 -12.26 -7.28
N ILE A 472 3.32 -11.36 -6.76
CA ILE A 472 2.41 -10.56 -7.57
C ILE A 472 2.39 -9.10 -7.10
N TYR A 473 2.25 -8.17 -8.05
CA TYR A 473 1.99 -6.76 -7.80
C TYR A 473 0.60 -6.40 -8.33
N PHE A 474 -0.30 -6.03 -7.41
CA PHE A 474 -1.65 -5.57 -7.73
C PHE A 474 -1.66 -4.06 -7.93
N ASP A 475 -1.72 -3.64 -9.16
CA ASP A 475 -1.86 -2.21 -9.49
C ASP A 475 -3.31 -1.85 -9.79
N GLY A 476 -3.65 -0.54 -9.69
CA GLY A 476 -5.00 -0.05 -9.90
C GLY A 476 -5.96 -0.36 -8.75
N ALA A 477 -7.24 -0.28 -9.02
CA ALA A 477 -8.38 -0.42 -8.11
C ALA A 477 -8.68 0.81 -7.22
N GLU A 478 -8.04 1.94 -7.44
CA GLU A 478 -8.27 3.17 -6.70
C GLU A 478 -9.69 3.70 -6.86
N GLY A 479 -10.31 3.50 -8.01
CA GLY A 479 -11.63 3.98 -8.36
C GLY A 479 -12.71 2.90 -8.51
N VAL A 480 -12.56 1.70 -7.92
CA VAL A 480 -13.63 0.68 -7.93
C VAL A 480 -14.92 1.24 -7.31
N ASN A 481 -16.06 0.63 -7.64
CA ASN A 481 -17.35 1.07 -7.14
C ASN A 481 -17.42 1.10 -5.59
N PRO A 482 -18.10 2.09 -4.99
CA PRO A 482 -18.29 2.15 -3.55
C PRO A 482 -19.15 0.95 -3.04
N PRO A 483 -18.99 0.55 -1.78
CA PRO A 483 -18.13 1.14 -0.74
C PRO A 483 -16.66 0.76 -0.92
N PHE A 484 -15.81 1.75 -1.15
CA PHE A 484 -14.41 1.59 -1.52
C PHE A 484 -13.62 0.65 -0.58
N ASN A 485 -13.75 0.85 0.73
CA ASN A 485 -12.99 0.08 1.72
C ASN A 485 -13.33 -1.42 1.74
N TYR A 486 -14.47 -1.81 1.19
CA TYR A 486 -14.86 -3.22 1.01
C TYR A 486 -14.46 -3.73 -0.38
N ASN A 487 -14.71 -2.95 -1.41
CA ASN A 487 -14.58 -3.42 -2.79
C ASN A 487 -13.14 -3.50 -3.26
N VAL A 488 -12.24 -2.63 -2.77
CA VAL A 488 -10.79 -2.72 -3.04
C VAL A 488 -10.19 -4.06 -2.59
N PRO A 489 -10.32 -4.50 -1.33
CA PRO A 489 -9.76 -5.79 -0.93
C PRO A 489 -10.52 -6.98 -1.52
N ARG A 490 -11.83 -6.88 -1.75
CA ARG A 490 -12.62 -7.96 -2.37
C ARG A 490 -12.17 -8.25 -3.80
N GLY A 491 -11.93 -7.21 -4.61
CA GLY A 491 -11.42 -7.38 -5.97
C GLY A 491 -10.07 -8.10 -6.01
N LYS A 492 -9.14 -7.70 -5.13
CA LYS A 492 -7.84 -8.38 -4.98
C LYS A 492 -7.98 -9.80 -4.47
N TYR A 493 -8.83 -10.02 -3.47
CA TYR A 493 -8.99 -11.34 -2.87
C TYR A 493 -9.59 -12.35 -3.84
N ARG A 494 -10.52 -11.93 -4.73
CA ARG A 494 -11.03 -12.79 -5.81
C ARG A 494 -9.92 -13.32 -6.72
N VAL A 495 -8.90 -12.51 -6.98
CA VAL A 495 -7.71 -12.94 -7.73
C VAL A 495 -6.80 -13.79 -6.84
N TYR A 496 -6.43 -13.27 -5.66
CA TYR A 496 -5.44 -13.87 -4.77
C TYR A 496 -5.75 -15.33 -4.43
N LYS A 497 -7.01 -15.63 -4.06
CA LYS A 497 -7.46 -16.99 -3.71
C LYS A 497 -7.41 -18.01 -4.84
N LYS A 498 -7.22 -17.55 -6.10
CA LYS A 498 -7.07 -18.44 -7.27
C LYS A 498 -5.61 -18.65 -7.66
N LEU A 499 -4.66 -17.92 -7.05
CA LEU A 499 -3.24 -18.07 -7.33
C LEU A 499 -2.70 -19.36 -6.68
N ASN A 500 -2.01 -20.18 -7.45
CA ASN A 500 -1.42 -21.43 -6.98
C ASN A 500 -0.01 -21.63 -7.58
N PRO A 501 1.06 -21.78 -6.75
CA PRO A 501 1.04 -21.66 -5.28
C PRO A 501 0.69 -20.24 -4.81
N GLU A 502 0.28 -20.13 -3.54
CA GLU A 502 0.10 -18.82 -2.90
C GLU A 502 1.38 -17.98 -3.02
N PRO A 503 1.28 -16.67 -3.33
CA PRO A 503 2.45 -15.83 -3.51
C PRO A 503 3.34 -15.77 -2.26
N LEU A 504 4.66 -15.84 -2.44
CA LEU A 504 5.64 -15.66 -1.36
C LEU A 504 5.48 -14.31 -0.65
N PHE A 505 5.12 -13.29 -1.43
CA PHE A 505 4.71 -11.97 -0.97
C PHE A 505 3.90 -11.29 -2.08
N ALA A 506 3.15 -10.27 -1.74
CA ALA A 506 2.51 -9.41 -2.71
C ALA A 506 2.68 -7.94 -2.32
N GLU A 507 2.76 -7.09 -3.33
CA GLU A 507 2.71 -5.63 -3.19
C GLU A 507 1.55 -5.08 -4.00
N GLY A 508 1.22 -3.82 -3.81
CA GLY A 508 0.20 -3.18 -4.64
C GLY A 508 -0.20 -1.79 -4.21
N ALA A 509 -0.91 -1.14 -5.11
CA ALA A 509 -1.63 0.10 -4.88
C ALA A 509 -3.00 -0.16 -4.23
N ALA A 510 -3.74 0.92 -3.91
CA ALA A 510 -5.09 0.90 -3.34
C ALA A 510 -5.27 -0.11 -2.19
N LYS A 511 -5.06 0.37 -0.97
CA LYS A 511 -5.04 -0.46 0.25
C LYS A 511 -6.29 -0.22 1.10
N SER A 512 -6.79 -1.28 1.71
CA SER A 512 -7.70 -1.22 2.83
C SER A 512 -7.38 -2.34 3.83
N HIS A 513 -8.06 -2.39 4.97
CA HIS A 513 -7.68 -3.23 6.10
C HIS A 513 -7.49 -4.71 5.76
N PHE A 514 -8.47 -5.34 5.10
CA PHE A 514 -8.37 -6.75 4.72
C PHE A 514 -7.20 -7.03 3.75
N SER A 515 -6.77 -6.01 2.98
CA SER A 515 -5.58 -6.12 2.11
C SER A 515 -4.30 -6.43 2.87
N TRP A 516 -4.24 -6.17 4.19
CA TRP A 516 -3.08 -6.49 5.01
C TRP A 516 -2.70 -7.98 4.97
N HIS A 517 -3.69 -8.87 4.91
CA HIS A 517 -3.45 -10.32 4.80
C HIS A 517 -2.84 -10.72 3.45
N MET A 518 -3.10 -9.97 2.40
CA MET A 518 -2.60 -10.25 1.05
C MET A 518 -1.30 -9.50 0.72
N LEU A 519 -1.29 -8.18 1.00
CA LEU A 519 -0.18 -7.30 0.63
C LEU A 519 0.78 -7.11 1.79
N SER A 520 2.02 -7.49 1.65
CA SER A 520 3.09 -7.30 2.63
C SER A 520 3.93 -6.05 2.38
N GLY A 521 3.69 -5.35 1.29
CA GLY A 521 4.35 -4.10 0.92
C GLY A 521 3.47 -3.21 0.06
N ALA A 522 3.92 -1.99 -0.13
CA ALA A 522 3.31 -1.00 -1.02
C ALA A 522 4.38 -0.10 -1.62
N ASN A 523 4.11 0.39 -2.82
CA ASN A 523 4.91 1.40 -3.47
C ASN A 523 4.89 2.73 -2.69
N ALA A 524 6.03 3.41 -2.61
CA ALA A 524 6.16 4.68 -1.91
C ALA A 524 5.72 5.87 -2.77
N PHE A 525 6.17 5.90 -4.03
CA PHE A 525 6.01 7.05 -4.91
C PHE A 525 6.25 6.68 -6.37
N ASP A 526 5.71 7.52 -7.25
CA ASP A 526 6.01 7.57 -8.67
C ASP A 526 6.62 8.94 -8.97
N VAL A 527 7.95 8.99 -9.18
CA VAL A 527 8.66 10.19 -9.59
C VAL A 527 9.45 9.91 -10.85
N PHE A 528 9.49 10.88 -11.74
CA PHE A 528 9.97 10.70 -13.11
C PHE A 528 11.32 11.36 -13.37
N THR A 529 11.80 12.21 -12.46
CA THR A 529 13.11 12.87 -12.58
C THR A 529 14.04 12.46 -11.44
N ALA A 530 15.33 12.43 -11.71
CA ALA A 530 16.35 12.09 -10.72
C ALA A 530 16.43 13.13 -9.59
N GLU A 531 16.16 14.38 -9.90
CA GLU A 531 16.16 15.49 -8.95
C GLU A 531 15.07 15.34 -7.90
N GLU A 532 13.88 14.90 -8.32
CA GLU A 532 12.72 14.70 -7.42
C GLU A 532 12.87 13.46 -6.52
N GLN A 533 13.69 12.47 -6.90
CA GLN A 533 13.81 11.22 -6.15
C GLN A 533 14.31 11.44 -4.73
N LYS A 534 15.32 12.31 -4.52
CA LYS A 534 15.82 12.58 -3.18
C LYS A 534 14.75 13.23 -2.28
N ASP A 535 13.99 14.19 -2.82
CA ASP A 535 12.94 14.89 -2.07
C ASP A 535 11.76 13.96 -1.76
N ALA A 536 11.32 13.16 -2.73
CA ALA A 536 10.31 12.14 -2.53
C ALA A 536 10.71 11.14 -1.43
N VAL A 537 11.96 10.66 -1.45
CA VAL A 537 12.47 9.74 -0.41
C VAL A 537 12.52 10.42 0.97
N ARG A 538 12.94 11.69 1.07
CA ARG A 538 12.89 12.44 2.33
C ARG A 538 11.47 12.50 2.90
N GLU A 539 10.51 12.88 2.09
CA GLU A 539 9.11 12.96 2.50
C GLU A 539 8.55 11.61 2.94
N HIS A 540 8.73 10.56 2.14
CA HIS A 540 8.18 9.24 2.40
C HIS A 540 8.75 8.58 3.65
N GLN A 541 10.05 8.73 3.91
CA GLN A 541 10.63 8.19 5.14
C GLN A 541 10.14 8.92 6.41
N LEU A 542 9.75 10.19 6.30
CA LEU A 542 9.20 10.93 7.44
C LEU A 542 7.74 10.57 7.72
N ARG A 543 6.93 10.39 6.67
CA ARG A 543 5.49 10.22 6.79
C ARG A 543 5.01 8.78 6.68
N GLN A 544 5.51 8.02 5.71
CA GLN A 544 4.96 6.72 5.36
C GLN A 544 5.72 5.55 5.97
N ALA A 545 7.04 5.55 5.94
CA ALA A 545 7.84 4.43 6.46
C ALA A 545 7.57 4.14 7.95
N PRO A 546 7.43 5.14 8.86
CA PRO A 546 7.03 4.88 10.24
C PRO A 546 5.64 4.24 10.38
N ARG A 547 4.68 4.68 9.56
CA ARG A 547 3.31 4.12 9.55
C ARG A 547 3.33 2.66 9.09
N MET A 548 4.03 2.36 7.99
CA MET A 548 4.17 0.99 7.50
C MET A 548 4.88 0.09 8.51
N LYS A 549 5.88 0.60 9.22
CA LYS A 549 6.55 -0.12 10.31
C LYS A 549 5.58 -0.40 11.47
N ALA A 550 4.71 0.55 11.81
CA ALA A 550 3.69 0.35 12.84
C ALA A 550 2.68 -0.75 12.46
N ASP A 551 2.47 -0.97 11.17
CA ASP A 551 1.67 -2.06 10.60
C ASP A 551 2.46 -3.36 10.37
N PHE A 552 3.69 -3.46 10.85
CA PHE A 552 4.60 -4.60 10.58
C PHE A 552 4.82 -4.87 9.08
N THR A 553 4.77 -3.84 8.27
CA THR A 553 4.81 -3.91 6.80
C THR A 553 6.00 -3.12 6.27
N ARG A 554 6.35 -3.26 4.99
CA ARG A 554 7.44 -2.55 4.33
C ARG A 554 6.91 -1.59 3.28
N LEU A 555 7.62 -0.48 3.12
CA LEU A 555 7.43 0.48 2.04
C LEU A 555 8.49 0.20 0.97
N ASN A 556 8.09 -0.01 -0.28
CA ASN A 556 9.03 -0.08 -1.38
C ASN A 556 9.48 1.34 -1.76
N PHE A 557 10.78 1.64 -1.65
CA PHE A 557 11.38 2.93 -2.00
C PHE A 557 11.71 3.00 -3.51
N GLY A 558 10.79 2.68 -4.37
CA GLY A 558 10.89 2.70 -5.83
C GLY A 558 9.49 2.80 -6.43
N TRP A 559 9.35 2.86 -7.56
CA TRP A 559 9.41 2.74 -8.97
C TRP A 559 10.47 3.66 -9.63
N LEU A 560 11.72 3.36 -9.45
CA LEU A 560 12.79 4.22 -9.93
C LEU A 560 12.89 4.10 -11.46
N PRO A 561 12.71 5.19 -12.22
CA PRO A 561 13.06 5.18 -13.63
C PRO A 561 14.60 5.14 -13.75
N TYR A 562 15.08 4.48 -14.80
CA TYR A 562 16.49 4.56 -15.18
C TYR A 562 16.60 5.51 -16.39
N SER A 563 17.00 6.75 -16.13
CA SER A 563 16.93 7.85 -17.11
C SER A 563 18.30 8.37 -17.53
N MET A 564 18.39 8.72 -18.81
CA MET A 564 19.57 9.38 -19.37
C MET A 564 19.69 10.84 -18.94
N PRO A 565 20.88 11.37 -18.73
CA PRO A 565 21.11 12.81 -18.63
C PRO A 565 20.61 13.56 -19.88
N SER A 566 20.01 14.72 -19.66
CA SER A 566 19.51 15.62 -20.71
C SER A 566 19.62 17.08 -20.26
N GLU A 567 19.20 18.02 -21.08
CA GLU A 567 19.13 19.44 -20.65
C GLU A 567 18.19 19.66 -19.46
N LYS A 568 17.18 18.79 -19.30
CA LYS A 568 16.14 18.91 -18.27
C LYS A 568 16.44 18.15 -16.98
N THR A 569 17.26 17.11 -17.04
CA THR A 569 17.57 16.26 -15.88
C THR A 569 19.00 15.76 -15.90
N ILE A 570 19.61 15.58 -14.73
CA ILE A 570 20.92 14.92 -14.61
C ILE A 570 20.86 13.42 -14.90
N GLY A 571 19.67 12.84 -15.01
CA GLY A 571 19.49 11.41 -15.16
C GLY A 571 19.86 10.61 -13.92
N SER A 572 19.83 9.28 -14.04
CA SER A 572 20.17 8.39 -12.94
C SER A 572 21.66 8.49 -12.58
N GLN A 573 21.99 9.07 -11.43
CA GLN A 573 23.35 9.29 -10.99
C GLN A 573 23.70 8.49 -9.74
N PRO A 574 25.00 8.16 -9.53
CA PRO A 574 25.44 7.39 -8.37
C PRO A 574 24.99 7.95 -7.02
N ASP A 575 25.01 9.27 -6.82
CA ASP A 575 24.59 9.90 -5.57
C ASP A 575 23.09 9.81 -5.30
N VAL A 576 22.27 9.90 -6.35
CA VAL A 576 20.81 9.75 -6.22
C VAL A 576 20.48 8.32 -5.80
N LEU A 577 21.07 7.33 -6.48
CA LEU A 577 20.88 5.92 -6.16
C LEU A 577 21.47 5.55 -4.80
N GLU A 578 22.62 6.10 -4.42
CA GLU A 578 23.21 5.94 -3.08
C GLU A 578 22.25 6.45 -2.00
N PHE A 579 21.65 7.63 -2.20
CA PHE A 579 20.68 8.19 -1.26
C PHE A 579 19.45 7.29 -1.12
N VAL A 580 18.80 6.93 -2.21
CA VAL A 580 17.59 6.09 -2.20
C VAL A 580 17.86 4.75 -1.52
N THR A 581 18.92 4.04 -1.95
CA THR A 581 19.24 2.71 -1.42
C THR A 581 19.67 2.75 0.06
N SER A 582 20.36 3.80 0.49
CA SER A 582 20.74 3.98 1.89
C SER A 582 19.53 4.15 2.81
N LYS A 583 18.57 4.98 2.38
CA LYS A 583 17.33 5.19 3.13
C LYS A 583 16.44 3.93 3.13
N ALA A 584 16.32 3.24 2.00
CA ALA A 584 15.61 1.97 1.93
C ALA A 584 16.23 0.94 2.90
N ALA A 585 17.55 0.80 2.90
CA ALA A 585 18.26 -0.10 3.81
C ALA A 585 18.04 0.28 5.30
N ALA A 586 17.96 1.58 5.63
CA ALA A 586 17.68 2.06 6.97
C ALA A 586 16.31 1.61 7.51
N TRP A 587 15.33 1.41 6.63
CA TRP A 587 13.98 1.00 6.96
C TRP A 587 13.72 -0.50 6.71
N ASP A 588 14.75 -1.28 6.37
CA ASP A 588 14.61 -2.69 5.93
C ASP A 588 13.62 -2.83 4.77
N SER A 589 13.62 -1.89 3.87
CA SER A 589 12.64 -1.76 2.78
C SER A 589 13.30 -2.04 1.42
N PRO A 590 12.59 -2.62 0.46
CA PRO A 590 13.12 -2.83 -0.88
C PRO A 590 13.14 -1.55 -1.70
N ILE A 591 13.83 -1.59 -2.84
CA ILE A 591 13.67 -0.68 -3.96
C ILE A 591 13.19 -1.46 -5.19
N SER A 592 12.56 -0.76 -6.14
CA SER A 592 12.24 -1.29 -7.45
C SER A 592 12.72 -0.35 -8.55
N MET A 593 13.23 -0.90 -9.65
CA MET A 593 13.79 -0.10 -10.74
C MET A 593 13.35 -0.61 -12.10
N PHE A 594 13.05 0.31 -13.01
CA PHE A 594 12.73 -0.03 -14.40
C PHE A 594 13.97 -0.51 -15.16
N GLY A 595 13.88 -1.69 -15.73
CA GLY A 595 14.89 -2.28 -16.57
C GLY A 595 14.77 -1.80 -18.02
N ASP A 596 15.26 -0.62 -18.34
CA ASP A 596 15.25 -0.10 -19.70
C ASP A 596 16.43 -0.62 -20.51
N LEU A 597 16.16 -1.50 -21.47
CA LEU A 597 17.19 -2.10 -22.36
C LEU A 597 17.88 -1.10 -23.28
N LYS A 598 17.35 0.12 -23.45
CA LYS A 598 17.99 1.18 -24.23
C LYS A 598 18.80 2.10 -23.32
N ALA A 599 18.22 2.55 -22.20
CA ALA A 599 18.85 3.48 -21.30
C ALA A 599 20.02 2.86 -20.51
N ILE A 600 19.87 1.64 -20.00
CA ILE A 600 20.92 0.98 -19.20
C ILE A 600 22.25 0.85 -19.97
N PRO A 601 22.32 0.31 -21.18
CA PRO A 601 23.59 0.20 -21.90
C PRO A 601 24.10 1.54 -22.43
N ALA A 602 23.22 2.51 -22.70
CA ALA A 602 23.60 3.82 -23.23
C ALA A 602 24.09 4.81 -22.17
N HIS A 603 23.67 4.64 -20.91
CA HIS A 603 23.99 5.59 -19.86
C HIS A 603 25.48 5.47 -19.44
N PRO A 604 26.28 6.55 -19.53
CA PRO A 604 27.72 6.50 -19.30
C PRO A 604 28.13 6.11 -17.88
N ARG A 605 27.22 6.30 -16.91
CA ARG A 605 27.47 5.98 -15.48
C ARG A 605 26.84 4.66 -15.05
N THR A 606 26.35 3.82 -15.97
CA THR A 606 25.70 2.55 -15.61
C THR A 606 26.58 1.66 -14.73
N LYS A 607 27.88 1.56 -14.98
CA LYS A 607 28.78 0.78 -14.14
C LYS A 607 28.84 1.29 -12.71
N ASP A 608 28.90 2.60 -12.54
CA ASP A 608 28.91 3.25 -11.22
C ASP A 608 27.56 3.06 -10.50
N ASN A 609 26.46 3.20 -11.24
CA ASN A 609 25.09 3.01 -10.75
C ASN A 609 24.84 1.56 -10.31
N MET A 610 25.26 0.58 -11.11
CA MET A 610 25.18 -0.83 -10.79
C MET A 610 25.98 -1.17 -9.53
N GLU A 611 27.18 -0.65 -9.44
CA GLU A 611 28.08 -0.89 -8.31
C GLU A 611 27.49 -0.31 -7.01
N VAL A 612 26.90 0.89 -7.05
CA VAL A 612 26.22 1.50 -5.89
C VAL A 612 25.08 0.62 -5.41
N ILE A 613 24.11 0.29 -6.27
CA ILE A 613 22.94 -0.49 -5.87
C ILE A 613 23.39 -1.86 -5.37
N ARG A 614 24.28 -2.55 -6.09
CA ARG A 614 24.77 -3.87 -5.71
C ARG A 614 25.42 -3.89 -4.33
N ARG A 615 26.22 -2.90 -3.98
CA ARG A 615 26.85 -2.81 -2.64
C ARG A 615 25.79 -2.75 -1.52
N TRP A 616 24.75 -1.94 -1.70
CA TRP A 616 23.67 -1.83 -0.72
C TRP A 616 22.81 -3.10 -0.65
N GLU A 617 22.53 -3.73 -1.78
CA GLU A 617 21.79 -5.00 -1.80
C GLU A 617 22.59 -6.14 -1.15
N ASP A 618 23.89 -6.21 -1.41
CA ASP A 618 24.77 -7.21 -0.77
C ASP A 618 24.91 -6.96 0.75
N LEU A 619 25.02 -5.72 1.17
CA LEU A 619 25.04 -5.33 2.59
C LEU A 619 23.74 -5.71 3.28
N ARG A 620 22.60 -5.45 2.66
CA ARG A 620 21.27 -5.82 3.18
C ARG A 620 21.13 -7.32 3.30
N ALA A 621 21.56 -8.08 2.30
CA ALA A 621 21.52 -9.53 2.33
C ALA A 621 22.36 -10.14 3.44
N LYS A 622 23.42 -9.46 3.86
CA LYS A 622 24.29 -9.87 4.97
C LYS A 622 23.80 -9.38 6.35
N ASN A 623 22.69 -8.63 6.42
CA ASN A 623 22.21 -7.99 7.65
C ASN A 623 23.33 -7.20 8.37
N TRP A 624 24.15 -6.48 7.61
CA TRP A 624 25.36 -5.83 8.12
C TRP A 624 25.05 -4.62 9.01
N LEU A 625 23.93 -3.91 8.75
CA LEU A 625 23.55 -2.70 9.49
C LEU A 625 23.04 -3.06 10.88
N THR A 626 23.64 -2.44 11.89
CA THR A 626 23.11 -2.41 13.26
C THR A 626 21.91 -1.45 13.36
N GLU A 627 21.06 -1.60 14.38
CA GLU A 627 19.94 -0.67 14.62
C GLU A 627 20.42 0.77 14.85
N ALA A 628 21.59 0.96 15.48
CA ALA A 628 22.19 2.29 15.63
C ALA A 628 22.55 2.92 14.28
N GLN A 629 23.16 2.15 13.38
CA GLN A 629 23.47 2.63 12.02
C GLN A 629 22.21 2.92 11.23
N LYS A 630 21.19 2.05 11.30
CA LYS A 630 19.87 2.30 10.67
C LYS A 630 19.24 3.59 11.20
N LYS A 631 19.31 3.83 12.52
CA LYS A 631 18.80 5.07 13.11
C LYS A 631 19.52 6.30 12.56
N THR A 632 20.85 6.25 12.43
CA THR A 632 21.64 7.33 11.83
C THR A 632 21.28 7.56 10.36
N LEU A 633 21.13 6.50 9.57
CA LEU A 633 20.73 6.56 8.16
C LEU A 633 19.32 7.13 7.94
N ARG A 634 18.43 7.07 8.94
CA ARG A 634 17.07 7.64 8.89
C ARG A 634 17.05 9.17 9.03
N ASP A 635 18.19 9.84 9.25
CA ASP A 635 18.25 11.29 9.13
C ASP A 635 17.92 11.71 7.69
N PRO A 636 16.86 12.52 7.44
CA PRO A 636 16.43 12.85 6.09
C PRO A 636 17.41 13.73 5.34
N GLU A 637 18.18 14.55 6.04
CA GLU A 637 19.09 15.53 5.44
C GLU A 637 20.48 14.99 5.23
N GLN A 638 20.92 14.06 6.10
CA GLN A 638 22.28 13.53 6.03
C GLN A 638 22.39 12.48 4.93
N GLU A 639 23.32 12.70 4.01
CA GLU A 639 23.69 11.72 2.97
C GLU A 639 24.88 10.87 3.42
N PHE A 640 24.93 9.64 2.93
CA PHE A 640 25.97 8.67 3.29
C PHE A 640 26.51 7.98 2.05
N ILE A 641 27.81 7.70 2.05
CA ILE A 641 28.47 6.85 1.08
C ILE A 641 28.83 5.51 1.73
N LEU A 642 28.52 4.42 1.05
CA LEU A 642 28.98 3.09 1.42
C LEU A 642 30.20 2.73 0.59
N LEU A 643 31.37 2.61 1.23
CA LEU A 643 32.60 2.18 0.58
C LEU A 643 32.79 0.67 0.75
N ASP A 644 33.22 0.00 -0.30
CA ASP A 644 33.70 -1.38 -0.25
C ASP A 644 35.22 -1.39 -0.40
N ASN A 645 35.89 -1.82 0.63
CA ASN A 645 37.35 -1.97 0.66
C ASN A 645 37.67 -3.47 0.73
N ASN A 646 37.68 -4.15 -0.43
CA ASN A 646 37.92 -5.60 -0.56
C ASN A 646 36.98 -6.45 0.32
N GLY A 647 35.69 -6.20 0.28
CA GLY A 647 34.66 -6.91 1.05
C GLY A 647 34.48 -6.39 2.48
N ARG A 648 35.21 -5.35 2.88
CA ARG A 648 35.02 -4.64 4.14
C ARG A 648 34.27 -3.35 3.90
N TYR A 649 33.04 -3.26 4.39
CA TYR A 649 32.21 -2.07 4.25
C TYR A 649 32.59 -0.97 5.24
N GLU A 650 32.59 0.27 4.74
CA GLU A 650 32.76 1.49 5.53
C GLU A 650 31.61 2.44 5.20
N LEU A 651 30.80 2.80 6.20
CA LEU A 651 29.68 3.74 6.07
C LEU A 651 30.11 5.09 6.59
N LEU A 652 30.14 6.10 5.73
CA LEU A 652 30.62 7.43 6.06
C LEU A 652 29.59 8.50 5.62
N PRO A 653 29.39 9.56 6.42
CA PRO A 653 28.64 10.71 5.96
C PRO A 653 29.42 11.43 4.85
N TYR A 654 28.70 11.91 3.84
CA TYR A 654 29.28 12.75 2.79
C TYR A 654 28.33 13.91 2.45
N GLU A 655 28.89 14.94 1.84
CA GLU A 655 28.12 16.14 1.47
C GLU A 655 28.48 16.60 0.06
N GLN A 656 27.50 17.11 -0.66
CA GLN A 656 27.71 17.65 -2.00
C GLN A 656 28.48 18.97 -1.96
N ILE A 657 29.48 19.13 -2.83
CA ILE A 657 30.07 20.41 -3.15
C ILE A 657 29.24 21.04 -4.30
N ALA A 658 28.20 21.77 -3.92
CA ALA A 658 27.20 22.27 -4.87
C ALA A 658 27.76 23.15 -5.99
N ASP A 659 28.75 24.01 -5.65
CA ASP A 659 29.35 24.95 -6.59
C ASP A 659 30.63 24.42 -7.24
N ALA A 660 30.81 23.09 -7.34
CA ALA A 660 32.00 22.52 -7.97
C ALA A 660 32.16 23.03 -9.42
N ALA A 661 33.37 23.39 -9.80
CA ALA A 661 33.71 24.01 -11.08
C ALA A 661 32.80 25.22 -11.43
N GLY A 662 32.60 26.12 -10.46
CA GLY A 662 31.77 27.31 -10.63
C GLY A 662 30.27 26.99 -10.77
N GLY A 663 29.81 25.86 -10.24
CA GLY A 663 28.42 25.43 -10.32
C GLY A 663 28.06 24.73 -11.65
N ASN A 664 29.05 24.20 -12.36
CA ASN A 664 28.78 23.45 -13.60
C ASN A 664 28.00 22.18 -13.32
N ARG A 665 26.81 22.07 -13.92
CA ARG A 665 25.90 20.92 -13.72
C ARG A 665 26.45 19.57 -14.19
N ASN A 666 27.43 19.58 -15.09
CA ASN A 666 27.99 18.36 -15.66
C ASN A 666 28.93 17.63 -14.70
N ILE A 667 29.35 18.27 -13.61
CA ILE A 667 30.21 17.66 -12.60
C ILE A 667 29.42 17.43 -11.29
N ARG A 668 29.57 16.24 -10.74
CA ARG A 668 29.14 15.92 -9.36
C ARG A 668 30.35 15.70 -8.51
N ALA A 669 30.38 16.30 -7.33
CA ALA A 669 31.48 16.17 -6.37
C ALA A 669 30.94 16.11 -4.94
N PHE A 670 31.39 15.13 -4.17
CA PHE A 670 30.95 14.90 -2.79
C PHE A 670 32.15 14.70 -1.87
N LEU A 671 32.17 15.44 -0.76
CA LEU A 671 33.23 15.46 0.23
C LEU A 671 32.90 14.52 1.40
N PHE A 672 33.89 13.73 1.84
CA PHE A 672 33.80 12.91 3.04
C PHE A 672 35.14 12.80 3.75
N GLN A 673 35.14 12.46 5.05
CA GLN A 673 36.32 12.22 5.81
C GLN A 673 36.56 10.73 6.04
N ARG A 674 37.78 10.25 5.74
CA ARG A 674 38.23 8.88 6.01
C ARG A 674 39.61 8.89 6.60
N ASN A 675 39.81 8.16 7.72
CA ASN A 675 41.09 8.08 8.42
C ASN A 675 41.71 9.46 8.75
N LYS A 676 40.87 10.44 9.14
CA LYS A 676 41.24 11.84 9.43
C LYS A 676 41.68 12.64 8.21
N GLU A 677 41.71 12.08 7.03
CA GLU A 677 42.01 12.79 5.77
C GLU A 677 40.71 13.10 5.00
N TRP A 678 40.70 14.22 4.28
CA TRP A 678 39.59 14.59 3.43
C TRP A 678 39.67 13.87 2.07
N HIS A 679 38.53 13.42 1.60
CA HIS A 679 38.36 12.76 0.32
C HIS A 679 37.22 13.41 -0.46
N VAL A 680 37.32 13.43 -1.78
CA VAL A 680 36.21 13.81 -2.68
C VAL A 680 36.01 12.70 -3.68
N VAL A 681 34.76 12.22 -3.79
CA VAL A 681 34.32 11.41 -4.92
C VAL A 681 33.69 12.33 -5.95
N TYR A 682 34.09 12.20 -7.22
CA TYR A 682 33.62 13.08 -8.29
C TYR A 682 33.47 12.32 -9.63
N TRP A 683 32.61 12.81 -10.50
CA TRP A 683 32.39 12.26 -11.85
C TRP A 683 31.71 13.27 -12.77
N HIS A 684 31.76 13.00 -14.09
CA HIS A 684 30.95 13.71 -15.11
C HIS A 684 29.60 13.01 -15.26
N ILE A 685 28.48 13.74 -15.33
CA ILE A 685 27.13 13.13 -15.37
C ILE A 685 26.86 12.30 -16.64
N SER A 686 27.41 12.69 -17.79
CA SER A 686 27.07 12.08 -19.10
C SER A 686 28.27 11.80 -20.01
N GLY A 687 29.40 12.41 -19.77
CA GLY A 687 30.51 12.34 -20.72
C GLY A 687 31.87 12.21 -20.04
N GLU A 688 32.83 12.80 -20.66
CA GLU A 688 34.20 12.95 -20.17
C GLU A 688 34.72 14.35 -20.45
N ALA A 689 35.48 14.87 -19.50
CA ALA A 689 36.09 16.20 -19.54
C ALA A 689 37.41 16.18 -18.80
N LYS A 690 38.06 17.33 -18.69
CA LYS A 690 39.23 17.54 -17.85
C LYS A 690 38.88 18.53 -16.73
N LEU A 691 39.29 18.24 -15.50
CA LEU A 691 39.08 19.11 -14.35
C LEU A 691 40.44 19.67 -13.90
N LYS A 692 40.63 20.98 -14.03
CA LYS A 692 41.81 21.66 -13.53
C LYS A 692 41.53 22.16 -12.11
N LEU A 693 42.27 21.61 -11.13
CA LEU A 693 42.20 22.01 -9.72
C LEU A 693 43.38 22.94 -9.37
N PRO A 694 43.16 24.07 -8.66
CA PRO A 694 44.20 24.96 -8.18
C PRO A 694 44.85 24.39 -6.91
N ILE A 695 45.62 23.31 -7.06
CA ILE A 695 46.36 22.67 -5.96
C ILE A 695 47.63 22.01 -6.48
N ASN A 696 48.68 22.01 -5.66
CA ASN A 696 49.91 21.30 -5.97
C ASN A 696 49.74 19.79 -5.90
N ALA A 697 50.29 19.07 -6.87
CA ALA A 697 50.19 17.61 -7.03
C ALA A 697 50.66 16.82 -5.80
N SER A 698 51.64 17.36 -5.01
CA SER A 698 52.12 16.70 -3.78
C SER A 698 51.07 16.57 -2.68
N ASN A 699 50.04 17.40 -2.71
CA ASN A 699 48.99 17.46 -1.69
C ASN A 699 47.82 16.55 -1.96
N ILE A 700 47.76 15.88 -3.12
CA ILE A 700 46.63 15.00 -3.48
C ILE A 700 47.11 13.67 -4.03
N SER A 701 46.21 12.71 -4.00
CA SER A 701 46.37 11.42 -4.70
C SER A 701 45.06 11.06 -5.38
N LEU A 702 45.13 10.65 -6.66
CA LEU A 702 44.01 10.23 -7.45
C LEU A 702 43.88 8.72 -7.42
N PHE A 703 42.63 8.24 -7.33
CA PHE A 703 42.30 6.81 -7.36
C PHE A 703 41.10 6.57 -8.29
N LYS A 704 41.18 5.52 -9.13
CA LYS A 704 40.08 5.07 -9.95
C LYS A 704 39.04 4.31 -9.09
N GLU A 705 39.53 3.47 -8.18
CA GLU A 705 38.79 2.74 -7.16
C GLU A 705 39.55 2.89 -5.85
N LEU A 706 38.93 2.65 -4.70
CA LEU A 706 39.66 2.68 -3.44
C LEU A 706 40.86 1.74 -3.48
N GLY A 707 42.04 2.31 -3.25
CA GLY A 707 43.30 1.57 -3.29
C GLY A 707 43.98 1.43 -4.66
N LYS A 708 43.32 1.75 -5.76
CA LYS A 708 43.89 1.73 -7.12
C LYS A 708 44.28 3.13 -7.57
N LYS A 709 45.55 3.50 -7.39
CA LYS A 709 46.06 4.80 -7.86
C LYS A 709 45.93 4.99 -9.35
N GLU A 710 45.65 6.22 -9.73
CA GLU A 710 45.62 6.70 -11.12
C GLU A 710 46.50 7.92 -11.27
N ASN A 711 47.03 8.16 -12.48
CA ASN A 711 47.91 9.31 -12.75
C ASN A 711 47.06 10.54 -13.13
N PHE A 712 47.56 11.71 -12.83
CA PHE A 712 47.07 12.98 -13.34
C PHE A 712 47.27 13.07 -14.87
N ILE A 713 46.44 13.86 -15.55
CA ILE A 713 46.62 14.14 -16.97
C ILE A 713 47.84 15.04 -17.15
N SER A 714 47.95 16.07 -16.31
CA SER A 714 49.11 17.00 -16.23
C SER A 714 49.14 17.66 -14.87
N SER A 715 50.33 18.17 -14.48
CA SER A 715 50.50 18.97 -13.27
C SER A 715 51.58 20.02 -13.48
N ASP A 716 51.38 21.14 -12.82
CA ASP A 716 52.38 22.20 -12.66
C ASP A 716 52.60 22.53 -11.16
N ALA A 717 53.37 23.59 -10.85
CA ALA A 717 53.64 23.96 -9.46
C ALA A 717 52.39 24.40 -8.66
N ALA A 718 51.35 24.87 -9.34
CA ALA A 718 50.19 25.47 -8.73
C ALA A 718 48.86 24.72 -9.02
N SER A 719 48.85 23.82 -10.00
CA SER A 719 47.62 23.14 -10.44
C SER A 719 47.83 21.71 -10.91
N VAL A 720 46.75 20.93 -10.87
CA VAL A 720 46.70 19.61 -11.47
C VAL A 720 45.47 19.48 -12.39
N THR A 721 45.63 18.74 -13.48
CA THR A 721 44.54 18.41 -14.39
C THR A 721 44.18 16.93 -14.27
N LEU A 722 42.92 16.65 -13.97
CA LEU A 722 42.40 15.34 -13.68
C LEU A 722 41.46 14.88 -14.77
N PRO A 723 41.32 13.56 -15.00
CA PRO A 723 40.26 13.04 -15.83
C PRO A 723 38.92 13.14 -15.08
N VAL A 724 37.83 13.49 -15.77
CA VAL A 724 36.48 13.50 -15.27
C VAL A 724 35.62 12.69 -16.23
N ASN A 725 35.27 11.48 -15.83
CA ASN A 725 34.41 10.55 -16.56
C ASN A 725 33.59 9.72 -15.55
N ASP A 726 33.91 8.45 -15.33
CA ASP A 726 33.39 7.61 -14.26
C ASP A 726 33.84 8.11 -12.86
N ARG A 727 33.28 7.53 -11.78
CA ARG A 727 33.61 7.95 -10.42
C ARG A 727 35.11 7.83 -10.16
N LYS A 728 35.69 8.89 -9.62
CA LYS A 728 37.09 8.98 -9.16
C LYS A 728 37.12 9.44 -7.72
N TYR A 729 38.16 9.05 -7.03
CA TYR A 729 38.39 9.44 -5.63
C TYR A 729 39.67 10.25 -5.52
N LEU A 730 39.56 11.40 -4.87
CA LEU A 730 40.71 12.24 -4.52
C LEU A 730 40.92 12.19 -3.02
N ARG A 731 42.15 11.96 -2.60
CA ARG A 731 42.59 12.09 -1.22
C ARG A 731 43.46 13.33 -1.05
N PHE A 732 43.15 14.12 -0.03
CA PHE A 732 43.87 15.34 0.32
C PHE A 732 44.72 15.11 1.59
N LYS A 733 45.99 15.48 1.56
CA LYS A 733 46.93 15.24 2.66
C LYS A 733 46.93 16.35 3.71
N ASN A 734 46.84 17.62 3.30
CA ASN A 734 47.02 18.79 4.14
C ASN A 734 45.80 19.72 4.25
N PRO A 735 44.99 19.95 3.18
CA PRO A 735 43.89 20.89 3.23
C PRO A 735 42.84 20.50 4.25
N ASN A 736 42.29 21.49 4.97
CA ASN A 736 41.10 21.31 5.80
C ASN A 736 39.81 21.28 4.93
N LYS A 737 38.65 21.02 5.56
CA LYS A 737 37.36 20.93 4.90
C LYS A 737 37.07 22.12 3.97
N GLN A 738 37.18 23.34 4.50
CA GLN A 738 36.85 24.57 3.77
C GLN A 738 37.77 24.80 2.57
N GLN A 739 39.05 24.49 2.74
CA GLN A 739 40.03 24.58 1.66
C GLN A 739 39.71 23.59 0.54
N VAL A 740 39.34 22.35 0.85
CA VAL A 740 38.91 21.36 -0.18
C VAL A 740 37.70 21.85 -0.94
N ILE A 741 36.67 22.35 -0.24
CA ILE A 741 35.48 22.93 -0.87
C ILE A 741 35.86 24.07 -1.81
N GLN A 742 36.75 24.99 -1.34
CA GLN A 742 37.17 26.14 -2.15
C GLN A 742 38.01 25.73 -3.37
N ILE A 743 38.82 24.68 -3.26
CA ILE A 743 39.56 24.11 -4.39
C ILE A 743 38.60 23.61 -5.49
N PHE A 744 37.55 22.91 -5.09
CA PHE A 744 36.56 22.44 -6.05
C PHE A 744 35.68 23.55 -6.62
N LYS A 745 35.33 24.57 -5.85
CA LYS A 745 34.59 25.75 -6.33
C LYS A 745 35.40 26.52 -7.38
N ASN A 746 36.70 26.66 -7.16
CA ASN A 746 37.61 27.37 -8.07
C ASN A 746 38.15 26.46 -9.20
N ALA A 747 37.71 25.22 -9.27
CA ALA A 747 38.09 24.31 -10.35
C ALA A 747 37.54 24.78 -11.69
N THR A 748 38.27 24.45 -12.77
CA THR A 748 37.79 24.71 -14.13
C THR A 748 37.53 23.39 -14.84
N LEU A 749 36.30 23.21 -15.25
CA LEU A 749 35.90 22.07 -16.11
C LEU A 749 36.22 22.46 -17.56
N ILE A 750 37.01 21.63 -18.23
CA ILE A 750 37.42 21.80 -19.64
C ILE A 750 36.71 20.69 -20.40
N GLU A 751 35.56 21.03 -21.00
CA GLU A 751 34.81 20.16 -21.87
C GLU A 751 35.62 19.86 -23.14
N LYS A 752 35.35 18.70 -23.75
CA LYS A 752 36.01 18.33 -25.05
C LYS A 752 35.46 19.15 -26.19
#